data_9093998704d6f17c3af0ae0cda1d549f
#
_entry.id   9093998704d6f17c3af0ae0cda1d549f
#
_cell.length_a   1.000
_cell.length_b   1.000
_cell.length_c   1.000
_cell.angle_alpha   90.00
_cell.angle_beta   90.00
_cell.angle_gamma   90.00
#
_symmetry.space_group_name_H-M   'P 1'
#
loop_
_entity.id
_entity.type
_entity.pdbx_description
1 polymer ?
#
loop_
_entity_poly.entity_id
_entity_poly.type
_entity_poly.pdbx_seq_one_letter_code
_entity_poly.pdbx_strand_id
1 'polypeptide(L)'
;MFYQQHFDVIVVGGGHAGTEAALASARMGANTLLLTHNIETLGQMSCNPAIGGIGKGHLVKEIDALGGAMAMATDKAGIQFRTLNSSKGPAVRATRAQADRSLYRNEIRKIVENQENLTLFQQSCDDLIVENDRVVGVVTQMGLKFHAKSVVITVGTFLGGTIHIGMENYKGGRAGDPPSIALADRLRALPFRVDRLKTGTPARLDARTLNFDVMQKQHGDTPVPVFSYMGQASDHPQQIPCYITHTNEKTHEIIRGGLDRSPMYTGVIEGIGPRYCPSIEDKIHRFADKNSHQIFVEPEGLNSIEVYPNGISTSLPFDVQMNFVRSIIGFENAHIVRPGYAIEYDFFDPRDLKQTLETKFISGLFFAGQINGTTGYEEAGAQGLIAGANAALQVQQKDPFILRRDEAYMGVLIDDLSTMGTKEPYRMFTSRAEYRLLLREDNADIRLTAKGHEIGLVNESRWKAFNQKLEAIELERQRLKSTWVYPSHESTKALNVLLKNPVTKENTLEDLIRRPEMTYQTLMQIEAFGPALQNKQAAEQVEIQIKYAGYIERQKDEIAKTLRNENTLIPMDFDFSQISGLSNEVVAKLTDTRPETIGKAGRISGITPAAVSLLLVYLKKHGLLVGSSNDQKKVSA
;
A
#
# COMPACT_ATOMS: atom_id res chain seq x y z
N MET A 1 7.41 -20.49 30.97
CA MET A 1 6.77 -21.73 30.48
C MET A 1 6.73 -21.69 28.97
N PHE A 2 7.08 -22.79 28.28
CA PHE A 2 6.91 -22.88 26.84
C PHE A 2 5.51 -23.41 26.49
N TYR A 3 4.91 -22.84 25.43
CA TYR A 3 3.70 -23.37 24.82
C TYR A 3 4.01 -24.70 24.12
N GLN A 4 3.12 -25.66 24.22
CA GLN A 4 3.40 -27.03 23.74
C GLN A 4 3.53 -27.15 22.22
N GLN A 5 2.74 -26.35 21.48
CA GLN A 5 2.75 -26.37 20.02
C GLN A 5 3.88 -25.49 19.48
N HIS A 6 4.59 -25.98 18.48
CA HIS A 6 5.57 -25.25 17.71
C HIS A 6 4.93 -24.68 16.44
N PHE A 7 5.28 -23.45 16.10
CA PHE A 7 4.79 -22.79 14.90
C PHE A 7 5.90 -22.68 13.85
N ASP A 8 5.51 -22.64 12.59
CA ASP A 8 6.44 -22.31 11.51
C ASP A 8 6.68 -20.81 11.47
N VAL A 9 5.60 -20.03 11.54
CA VAL A 9 5.63 -18.57 11.49
C VAL A 9 4.83 -18.00 12.66
N ILE A 10 5.40 -17.03 13.38
CA ILE A 10 4.66 -16.19 14.33
C ILE A 10 4.57 -14.78 13.77
N VAL A 11 3.37 -14.23 13.69
CA VAL A 11 3.12 -12.83 13.32
C VAL A 11 2.72 -12.06 14.58
N VAL A 12 3.45 -10.97 14.89
CA VAL A 12 3.21 -10.12 16.05
C VAL A 12 2.51 -8.83 15.61
N GLY A 13 1.28 -8.64 16.06
CA GLY A 13 0.44 -7.48 15.75
C GLY A 13 -0.72 -7.81 14.82
N GLY A 14 -1.92 -7.35 15.17
CA GLY A 14 -3.18 -7.62 14.46
C GLY A 14 -3.68 -6.48 13.56
N GLY A 15 -2.80 -5.54 13.17
CA GLY A 15 -3.11 -4.49 12.19
C GLY A 15 -3.12 -4.98 10.75
N HIS A 16 -3.21 -4.06 9.77
CA HIS A 16 -3.30 -4.41 8.35
C HIS A 16 -2.08 -5.23 7.85
N ALA A 17 -0.87 -4.91 8.31
CA ALA A 17 0.31 -5.71 7.97
C ALA A 17 0.23 -7.11 8.59
N GLY A 18 -0.15 -7.21 9.86
CA GLY A 18 -0.19 -8.49 10.56
C GLY A 18 -1.27 -9.43 10.06
N THR A 19 -2.46 -8.92 9.77
CA THR A 19 -3.54 -9.74 9.19
C THR A 19 -3.18 -10.27 7.82
N GLU A 20 -2.63 -9.45 6.92
CA GLU A 20 -2.18 -9.90 5.61
C GLU A 20 -0.99 -10.88 5.70
N ALA A 21 -0.03 -10.65 6.62
CA ALA A 21 1.11 -11.55 6.83
C ALA A 21 0.67 -12.92 7.35
N ALA A 22 -0.21 -12.95 8.35
CA ALA A 22 -0.71 -14.18 8.94
C ALA A 22 -1.55 -14.98 7.93
N LEU A 23 -2.42 -14.31 7.19
CA LEU A 23 -3.22 -14.94 6.14
C LEU A 23 -2.33 -15.47 5.00
N ALA A 24 -1.32 -14.73 4.58
CA ALA A 24 -0.41 -15.15 3.52
C ALA A 24 0.36 -16.42 3.91
N SER A 25 1.01 -16.44 5.08
CA SER A 25 1.77 -17.59 5.53
C SER A 25 0.89 -18.82 5.75
N ALA A 26 -0.30 -18.66 6.32
CA ALA A 26 -1.25 -19.74 6.56
C ALA A 26 -1.82 -20.33 5.25
N ARG A 27 -2.18 -19.48 4.26
CA ARG A 27 -2.63 -19.95 2.93
C ARG A 27 -1.57 -20.78 2.22
N MET A 28 -0.30 -20.46 2.42
CA MET A 28 0.84 -21.21 1.87
C MET A 28 1.14 -22.51 2.65
N GLY A 29 0.30 -22.87 3.62
CA GLY A 29 0.39 -24.12 4.39
C GLY A 29 1.36 -24.08 5.57
N ALA A 30 1.90 -22.91 5.95
CA ALA A 30 2.70 -22.78 7.15
C ALA A 30 1.80 -22.76 8.40
N ASN A 31 2.16 -23.55 9.44
CA ASN A 31 1.51 -23.49 10.75
C ASN A 31 1.81 -22.14 11.40
N THR A 32 0.82 -21.24 11.39
CA THR A 32 1.00 -19.80 11.69
C THR A 32 0.28 -19.43 12.99
N LEU A 33 0.96 -18.66 13.84
CA LEU A 33 0.36 -17.99 15.01
C LEU A 33 0.25 -16.49 14.74
N LEU A 34 -0.93 -15.92 14.89
CA LEU A 34 -1.12 -14.48 15.00
C LEU A 34 -1.26 -14.09 16.47
N LEU A 35 -0.22 -13.43 16.99
CA LEU A 35 -0.17 -12.94 18.37
C LEU A 35 -0.53 -11.45 18.39
N THR A 36 -1.61 -11.10 19.05
CA THR A 36 -2.10 -9.72 19.17
C THR A 36 -2.49 -9.38 20.60
N HIS A 37 -2.33 -8.13 20.99
CA HIS A 37 -2.75 -7.68 22.32
C HIS A 37 -4.28 -7.65 22.48
N ASN A 38 -5.04 -7.53 21.38
CA ASN A 38 -6.50 -7.51 21.41
C ASN A 38 -7.10 -8.07 20.10
N ILE A 39 -7.79 -9.20 20.20
CA ILE A 39 -8.47 -9.85 19.06
C ILE A 39 -9.65 -8.99 18.55
N GLU A 40 -10.33 -8.24 19.44
CA GLU A 40 -11.46 -7.39 19.07
C GLU A 40 -11.08 -6.23 18.13
N THR A 41 -9.77 -5.93 18.01
CA THR A 41 -9.26 -4.83 17.18
C THR A 41 -8.47 -5.30 15.96
N LEU A 42 -8.63 -6.58 15.55
CA LEU A 42 -8.02 -7.10 14.33
C LEU A 42 -8.45 -6.28 13.10
N GLY A 43 -7.47 -5.82 12.29
CA GLY A 43 -7.74 -5.02 11.10
C GLY A 43 -8.33 -3.63 11.36
N GLN A 44 -8.29 -3.12 12.59
CA GLN A 44 -8.91 -1.84 12.92
C GLN A 44 -8.25 -0.66 12.22
N MET A 45 -9.07 0.18 11.58
CA MET A 45 -8.64 1.45 11.00
C MET A 45 -8.40 2.48 12.11
N SER A 46 -7.15 2.82 12.37
CA SER A 46 -6.77 3.73 13.47
C SER A 46 -6.90 5.21 13.12
N CYS A 47 -6.82 5.55 11.83
CA CYS A 47 -6.90 6.91 11.31
C CYS A 47 -8.18 7.10 10.48
N ASN A 48 -8.10 7.62 9.26
CA ASN A 48 -9.28 7.81 8.41
C ASN A 48 -9.95 6.49 8.04
N PRO A 49 -11.30 6.45 7.97
CA PRO A 49 -12.04 5.24 7.61
C PRO A 49 -12.11 5.06 6.09
N ALA A 50 -10.97 4.98 5.43
CA ALA A 50 -10.90 4.87 3.97
C ALA A 50 -9.76 3.97 3.51
N ILE A 51 -9.99 3.25 2.42
CA ILE A 51 -9.00 2.40 1.73
C ILE A 51 -8.85 2.88 0.29
N GLY A 52 -7.61 2.89 -0.20
CA GLY A 52 -7.27 3.22 -1.58
C GLY A 52 -6.99 4.70 -1.82
N GLY A 53 -7.14 5.12 -3.07
CA GLY A 53 -6.72 6.41 -3.57
C GLY A 53 -5.49 6.32 -4.45
N ILE A 54 -4.98 7.46 -4.92
CA ILE A 54 -3.88 7.53 -5.91
C ILE A 54 -2.63 6.85 -5.37
N GLY A 55 -2.12 5.85 -6.09
CA GLY A 55 -1.00 5.00 -5.70
C GLY A 55 -1.41 3.88 -4.71
N LYS A 56 -2.28 4.17 -3.78
CA LYS A 56 -2.74 3.24 -2.74
C LYS A 56 -3.75 2.22 -3.28
N GLY A 57 -4.70 2.63 -4.12
CA GLY A 57 -5.62 1.71 -4.81
C GLY A 57 -4.87 0.67 -5.63
N HIS A 58 -3.73 1.05 -6.22
CA HIS A 58 -2.84 0.12 -6.93
C HIS A 58 -2.30 -0.97 -6.00
N LEU A 59 -1.84 -0.61 -4.79
CA LEU A 59 -1.40 -1.59 -3.79
C LEU A 59 -2.53 -2.52 -3.36
N VAL A 60 -3.75 -1.99 -3.12
CA VAL A 60 -4.91 -2.81 -2.74
C VAL A 60 -5.25 -3.83 -3.82
N LYS A 61 -5.22 -3.43 -5.09
CA LYS A 61 -5.45 -4.34 -6.23
C LYS A 61 -4.36 -5.41 -6.36
N GLU A 62 -3.11 -5.06 -6.04
CA GLU A 62 -2.00 -6.03 -6.04
C GLU A 62 -2.11 -7.00 -4.85
N ILE A 63 -2.50 -6.52 -3.66
CA ILE A 63 -2.83 -7.37 -2.50
C ILE A 63 -3.93 -8.36 -2.88
N ASP A 64 -5.00 -7.88 -3.51
CA ASP A 64 -6.12 -8.72 -3.95
C ASP A 64 -5.69 -9.75 -5.01
N ALA A 65 -4.92 -9.33 -6.01
CA ALA A 65 -4.41 -10.21 -7.06
C ALA A 65 -3.60 -11.41 -6.50
N LEU A 66 -2.93 -11.19 -5.37
CA LEU A 66 -2.18 -12.20 -4.61
C LEU A 66 -3.00 -12.91 -3.52
N GLY A 67 -4.33 -12.74 -3.52
CA GLY A 67 -5.24 -13.43 -2.61
C GLY A 67 -5.38 -12.79 -1.23
N GLY A 68 -4.93 -11.53 -1.03
CA GLY A 68 -5.09 -10.80 0.22
C GLY A 68 -6.54 -10.45 0.56
N ALA A 69 -6.79 -10.05 1.79
CA ALA A 69 -8.12 -9.85 2.34
C ALA A 69 -8.65 -8.41 2.21
N MET A 70 -7.75 -7.43 2.11
CA MET A 70 -8.09 -6.00 2.21
C MET A 70 -9.18 -5.55 1.23
N ALA A 71 -9.08 -5.92 -0.05
CA ALA A 71 -10.04 -5.50 -1.07
C ALA A 71 -11.43 -6.13 -0.87
N MET A 72 -11.49 -7.42 -0.56
CA MET A 72 -12.75 -8.12 -0.29
C MET A 72 -13.45 -7.56 0.95
N ALA A 73 -12.71 -7.31 2.03
CA ALA A 73 -13.24 -6.69 3.24
C ALA A 73 -13.72 -5.25 2.95
N THR A 74 -13.02 -4.52 2.07
CA THR A 74 -13.42 -3.18 1.66
C THR A 74 -14.71 -3.19 0.84
N ASP A 75 -14.90 -4.14 -0.08
CA ASP A 75 -16.16 -4.26 -0.83
C ASP A 75 -17.36 -4.51 0.11
N LYS A 76 -17.18 -5.33 1.16
CA LYS A 76 -18.24 -5.61 2.14
C LYS A 76 -18.46 -4.54 3.20
N ALA A 77 -17.55 -3.59 3.31
CA ALA A 77 -17.61 -2.53 4.31
C ALA A 77 -17.67 -1.12 3.72
N GLY A 78 -17.47 -0.97 2.42
CA GLY A 78 -17.39 0.32 1.74
C GLY A 78 -18.75 0.98 1.59
N ILE A 79 -18.90 2.16 2.18
CA ILE A 79 -20.14 2.96 2.20
C ILE A 79 -20.15 4.11 1.20
N GLN A 80 -19.02 4.36 0.53
CA GLN A 80 -18.91 5.26 -0.62
C GLN A 80 -17.69 4.84 -1.45
N PHE A 81 -17.84 4.73 -2.77
CA PHE A 81 -16.75 4.39 -3.67
C PHE A 81 -16.58 5.48 -4.73
N ARG A 82 -15.33 5.77 -5.07
CA ARG A 82 -14.98 6.68 -6.15
C ARG A 82 -13.75 6.22 -6.91
N THR A 83 -13.76 6.43 -8.23
CA THR A 83 -12.58 6.28 -9.08
C THR A 83 -11.93 7.65 -9.26
N LEU A 84 -10.82 7.87 -8.58
CA LEU A 84 -10.05 9.11 -8.70
C LEU A 84 -9.34 9.14 -10.05
N ASN A 85 -9.13 10.34 -10.61
CA ASN A 85 -8.50 10.53 -11.91
C ASN A 85 -9.17 9.76 -13.07
N SER A 86 -10.47 9.51 -13.00
CA SER A 86 -11.21 8.77 -14.03
C SER A 86 -11.05 9.35 -15.44
N SER A 87 -10.93 10.68 -15.55
CA SER A 87 -10.73 11.41 -16.82
C SER A 87 -9.27 11.45 -17.32
N LYS A 88 -8.29 11.03 -16.50
CA LYS A 88 -6.84 11.14 -16.82
C LYS A 88 -6.24 9.89 -17.47
N GLY A 89 -7.04 8.88 -17.73
CA GLY A 89 -6.60 7.63 -18.35
C GLY A 89 -6.17 6.55 -17.34
N PRO A 90 -5.99 5.29 -17.82
CA PRO A 90 -5.88 4.11 -16.96
C PRO A 90 -4.60 4.07 -16.11
N ALA A 91 -3.53 4.72 -16.54
CA ALA A 91 -2.23 4.71 -15.83
C ALA A 91 -2.25 5.36 -14.44
N VAL A 92 -3.24 6.21 -14.14
CA VAL A 92 -3.34 6.97 -12.89
C VAL A 92 -4.73 6.90 -12.26
N ARG A 93 -5.66 6.17 -12.83
CA ARG A 93 -6.95 5.88 -12.19
C ARG A 93 -6.71 5.13 -10.90
N ALA A 94 -7.48 5.47 -9.88
CA ALA A 94 -7.34 4.83 -8.58
C ALA A 94 -8.67 4.76 -7.84
N THR A 95 -9.05 3.58 -7.43
CA THR A 95 -10.24 3.34 -6.62
C THR A 95 -9.99 3.78 -5.18
N ARG A 96 -10.98 4.46 -4.59
CA ARG A 96 -11.01 4.82 -3.17
C ARG A 96 -12.39 4.48 -2.60
N ALA A 97 -12.40 3.83 -1.46
CA ALA A 97 -13.59 3.53 -0.71
C ALA A 97 -13.54 4.19 0.67
N GLN A 98 -14.65 4.85 1.05
CA GLN A 98 -14.95 5.18 2.43
C GLN A 98 -15.55 3.93 3.07
N ALA A 99 -15.06 3.50 4.23
CA ALA A 99 -15.49 2.27 4.86
C ALA A 99 -16.22 2.51 6.20
N ASP A 100 -17.20 1.67 6.49
CA ASP A 100 -17.68 1.47 7.85
C ASP A 100 -16.63 0.68 8.64
N ARG A 101 -16.05 1.30 9.67
CA ARG A 101 -14.98 0.70 10.48
C ARG A 101 -15.38 -0.60 11.13
N SER A 102 -16.62 -0.68 11.60
CA SER A 102 -17.12 -1.87 12.30
C SER A 102 -17.32 -3.02 11.33
N LEU A 103 -17.90 -2.76 10.16
CA LEU A 103 -18.08 -3.77 9.12
C LEU A 103 -16.73 -4.26 8.61
N TYR A 104 -15.78 -3.36 8.32
CA TYR A 104 -14.44 -3.73 7.85
C TYR A 104 -13.70 -4.62 8.86
N ARG A 105 -13.67 -4.20 10.13
CA ARG A 105 -13.06 -4.98 11.20
C ARG A 105 -13.68 -6.36 11.35
N ASN A 106 -15.03 -6.44 11.30
CA ASN A 106 -15.76 -7.70 11.43
C ASN A 106 -15.46 -8.64 10.25
N GLU A 107 -15.36 -8.12 9.02
CA GLU A 107 -14.98 -8.95 7.85
C GLU A 107 -13.54 -9.44 7.93
N ILE A 108 -12.59 -8.60 8.33
CA ILE A 108 -11.19 -9.02 8.54
C ILE A 108 -11.13 -10.11 9.63
N ARG A 109 -11.79 -9.89 10.77
CA ARG A 109 -11.84 -10.89 11.84
C ARG A 109 -12.40 -12.21 11.36
N LYS A 110 -13.53 -12.17 10.64
CA LYS A 110 -14.16 -13.37 10.07
C LYS A 110 -13.21 -14.12 9.14
N ILE A 111 -12.49 -13.42 8.26
CA ILE A 111 -11.52 -14.05 7.35
C ILE A 111 -10.39 -14.70 8.15
N VAL A 112 -9.82 -13.99 9.12
CA VAL A 112 -8.72 -14.49 9.95
C VAL A 112 -9.13 -15.70 10.80
N GLU A 113 -10.29 -15.67 11.43
CA GLU A 113 -10.79 -16.76 12.28
C GLU A 113 -11.15 -18.04 11.50
N ASN A 114 -11.43 -17.93 10.20
CA ASN A 114 -11.76 -19.07 9.34
C ASN A 114 -10.60 -19.52 8.43
N GLN A 115 -9.41 -18.93 8.59
CA GLN A 115 -8.25 -19.33 7.80
C GLN A 115 -7.63 -20.62 8.36
N GLU A 116 -7.56 -21.66 7.52
CA GLU A 116 -6.83 -22.89 7.85
C GLU A 116 -5.35 -22.59 8.15
N ASN A 117 -4.73 -23.40 9.01
CA ASN A 117 -3.34 -23.27 9.46
C ASN A 117 -3.04 -21.97 10.24
N LEU A 118 -4.06 -21.22 10.66
CA LEU A 118 -3.92 -20.00 11.44
C LEU A 118 -4.49 -20.15 12.84
N THR A 119 -3.65 -19.94 13.84
CA THR A 119 -4.02 -19.89 15.25
C THR A 119 -3.95 -18.46 15.76
N LEU A 120 -4.96 -18.04 16.53
CA LEU A 120 -4.99 -16.73 17.19
C LEU A 120 -4.62 -16.88 18.67
N PHE A 121 -3.84 -15.94 19.19
CA PHE A 121 -3.57 -15.85 20.63
C PHE A 121 -3.56 -14.39 21.08
N GLN A 122 -4.32 -14.09 22.14
CA GLN A 122 -4.39 -12.73 22.68
C GLN A 122 -3.41 -12.55 23.82
N GLN A 123 -2.28 -11.94 23.52
CA GLN A 123 -1.29 -11.40 24.47
C GLN A 123 -0.40 -10.37 23.76
N SER A 124 0.13 -9.42 24.51
CA SER A 124 1.23 -8.58 24.03
C SER A 124 2.52 -9.40 23.93
N CYS A 125 3.31 -9.14 22.89
CA CYS A 125 4.66 -9.65 22.75
C CYS A 125 5.62 -8.63 23.39
N ASP A 126 6.43 -9.08 24.33
CA ASP A 126 7.38 -8.23 25.07
C ASP A 126 8.84 -8.48 24.69
N ASP A 127 9.17 -9.70 24.20
CA ASP A 127 10.55 -10.06 23.90
C ASP A 127 10.65 -11.06 22.73
N LEU A 128 11.84 -11.11 22.13
CA LEU A 128 12.23 -12.06 21.09
C LEU A 128 13.27 -13.05 21.64
N ILE A 129 13.09 -14.33 21.36
CA ILE A 129 14.09 -15.36 21.64
C ILE A 129 15.02 -15.41 20.43
N VAL A 130 16.27 -14.99 20.61
CA VAL A 130 17.30 -14.97 19.55
C VAL A 130 18.47 -15.82 20.00
N GLU A 131 18.86 -16.78 19.15
CA GLU A 131 19.97 -17.69 19.37
C GLU A 131 20.87 -17.70 18.12
N ASN A 132 22.16 -17.44 18.29
CA ASN A 132 23.15 -17.42 17.19
C ASN A 132 22.69 -16.59 15.96
N ASP A 133 22.25 -15.34 16.20
CA ASP A 133 21.74 -14.41 15.20
C ASP A 133 20.54 -14.94 14.40
N ARG A 134 19.75 -15.82 15.02
CA ARG A 134 18.51 -16.35 14.50
C ARG A 134 17.38 -16.20 15.51
N VAL A 135 16.21 -15.73 15.05
CA VAL A 135 15.01 -15.76 15.87
C VAL A 135 14.48 -17.19 15.96
N VAL A 136 14.15 -17.63 17.17
CA VAL A 136 13.62 -18.98 17.44
C VAL A 136 12.29 -18.94 18.19
N GLY A 137 11.78 -17.75 18.50
CA GLY A 137 10.49 -17.58 19.16
C GLY A 137 10.25 -16.21 19.75
N VAL A 138 9.15 -16.10 20.49
CA VAL A 138 8.74 -14.86 21.16
C VAL A 138 8.35 -15.12 22.61
N VAL A 139 8.37 -14.07 23.43
CA VAL A 139 7.93 -14.09 24.82
C VAL A 139 6.79 -13.09 24.99
N THR A 140 5.68 -13.52 25.58
CA THR A 140 4.55 -12.64 25.88
C THR A 140 4.74 -11.90 27.21
N GLN A 141 3.92 -10.88 27.43
CA GLN A 141 3.90 -10.08 28.65
C GLN A 141 3.73 -10.92 29.94
N MET A 142 2.99 -12.01 29.87
CA MET A 142 2.84 -12.95 30.99
C MET A 142 3.99 -13.98 31.11
N GLY A 143 5.04 -13.87 30.31
CA GLY A 143 6.19 -14.77 30.31
C GLY A 143 5.98 -16.10 29.59
N LEU A 144 4.87 -16.29 28.86
CA LEU A 144 4.65 -17.44 28.01
C LEU A 144 5.54 -17.36 26.76
N LYS A 145 6.22 -18.44 26.44
CA LYS A 145 7.16 -18.54 25.32
C LYS A 145 6.58 -19.39 24.20
N PHE A 146 6.67 -18.89 22.98
CA PHE A 146 6.29 -19.61 21.77
C PHE A 146 7.51 -19.86 20.90
N HIS A 147 7.68 -21.07 20.41
CA HIS A 147 8.71 -21.42 19.44
C HIS A 147 8.22 -21.15 18.01
N ALA A 148 9.10 -20.60 17.16
CA ALA A 148 8.87 -20.43 15.75
C ALA A 148 10.18 -20.52 14.95
N LYS A 149 10.07 -20.92 13.68
CA LYS A 149 11.20 -20.89 12.73
C LYS A 149 11.40 -19.50 12.13
N SER A 150 10.33 -18.70 12.02
CA SER A 150 10.35 -17.32 11.56
C SER A 150 9.36 -16.46 12.34
N VAL A 151 9.67 -15.17 12.51
CA VAL A 151 8.84 -14.19 13.22
C VAL A 151 8.67 -12.94 12.35
N VAL A 152 7.44 -12.47 12.19
CA VAL A 152 7.11 -11.24 11.46
C VAL A 152 6.60 -10.21 12.44
N ILE A 153 7.35 -9.11 12.63
CA ILE A 153 6.97 -7.99 13.49
C ILE A 153 6.21 -6.95 12.67
N THR A 154 4.96 -6.69 13.09
CA THR A 154 4.06 -5.76 12.39
C THR A 154 3.51 -4.67 13.30
N VAL A 155 4.22 -4.39 14.39
CA VAL A 155 3.84 -3.37 15.38
C VAL A 155 3.93 -1.99 14.73
N GLY A 156 2.81 -1.26 14.78
CA GLY A 156 2.70 0.09 14.21
C GLY A 156 3.01 1.17 15.24
N THR A 157 2.09 2.13 15.39
CA THR A 157 2.21 3.26 16.33
C THR A 157 2.33 2.84 17.81
N PHE A 158 2.17 1.57 18.11
CA PHE A 158 2.31 1.00 19.46
C PHE A 158 3.76 0.91 19.93
N LEU A 159 4.73 0.80 19.00
CA LEU A 159 6.12 0.57 19.31
C LEU A 159 6.76 1.82 19.94
N GLY A 160 6.99 1.78 21.26
CA GLY A 160 7.46 2.93 22.00
C GLY A 160 6.51 4.13 21.97
N GLY A 161 5.20 3.89 21.73
CA GLY A 161 4.21 4.91 21.43
C GLY A 161 3.98 5.93 22.54
N THR A 162 3.93 7.22 22.18
CA THR A 162 3.61 8.34 23.06
C THR A 162 2.57 9.23 22.39
N ILE A 163 1.44 9.43 23.03
CA ILE A 163 0.33 10.29 22.59
C ILE A 163 0.52 11.69 23.16
N HIS A 164 0.32 12.72 22.33
CA HIS A 164 0.42 14.13 22.68
C HIS A 164 -0.86 14.88 22.36
N ILE A 165 -1.39 15.65 23.34
CA ILE A 165 -2.50 16.59 23.20
C ILE A 165 -2.07 17.89 23.86
N GLY A 166 -1.68 18.89 23.10
CA GLY A 166 -1.00 20.05 23.63
C GLY A 166 0.31 19.63 24.33
N MET A 167 0.57 20.21 25.47
CA MET A 167 1.77 19.91 26.28
C MET A 167 1.64 18.63 27.12
N GLU A 168 0.42 18.07 27.20
CA GLU A 168 0.19 16.82 27.91
C GLU A 168 0.55 15.62 27.02
N ASN A 169 1.20 14.62 27.62
CA ASN A 169 1.52 13.38 26.93
C ASN A 169 1.39 12.16 27.84
N TYR A 170 1.18 11.00 27.22
CA TYR A 170 1.12 9.73 27.92
C TYR A 170 1.48 8.57 26.98
N LYS A 171 1.94 7.46 27.57
CA LYS A 171 2.27 6.27 26.80
C LYS A 171 1.00 5.60 26.27
N GLY A 172 0.97 5.33 24.97
CA GLY A 172 -0.16 4.70 24.30
C GLY A 172 0.17 4.34 22.86
N GLY A 173 -0.43 3.29 22.34
CA GLY A 173 -0.27 2.89 20.93
C GLY A 173 -1.32 3.53 20.03
N ARG A 174 -2.49 3.77 20.57
CA ARG A 174 -3.66 4.46 20.02
C ARG A 174 -4.49 4.94 21.22
N ALA A 175 -5.34 5.94 21.03
CA ALA A 175 -6.21 6.39 22.13
C ALA A 175 -7.05 5.23 22.69
N GLY A 176 -6.87 4.93 23.97
CA GLY A 176 -7.53 3.83 24.68
C GLY A 176 -6.80 2.47 24.60
N ASP A 177 -5.69 2.36 23.85
CA ASP A 177 -4.93 1.12 23.74
C ASP A 177 -3.51 1.27 24.33
N PRO A 178 -2.99 0.25 25.03
CA PRO A 178 -1.65 0.30 25.64
C PRO A 178 -0.54 0.30 24.57
N PRO A 179 0.65 0.85 24.88
CA PRO A 179 1.82 0.79 24.01
C PRO A 179 2.57 -0.52 24.15
N SER A 180 3.45 -0.83 23.17
CA SER A 180 4.44 -1.91 23.23
C SER A 180 5.80 -1.32 23.63
N ILE A 181 6.06 -1.16 24.93
CA ILE A 181 7.31 -0.56 25.44
C ILE A 181 8.40 -1.63 25.54
N ALA A 182 8.14 -2.76 26.21
CA ALA A 182 9.13 -3.81 26.40
C ALA A 182 9.70 -4.33 25.08
N LEU A 183 8.84 -4.58 24.09
CA LEU A 183 9.28 -4.97 22.74
C LEU A 183 10.09 -3.86 22.06
N ALA A 184 9.72 -2.59 22.24
CA ALA A 184 10.50 -1.47 21.69
C ALA A 184 11.90 -1.43 22.27
N ASP A 185 12.03 -1.56 23.60
CA ASP A 185 13.33 -1.58 24.29
C ASP A 185 14.17 -2.78 23.86
N ARG A 186 13.52 -3.95 23.68
CA ARG A 186 14.20 -5.14 23.15
C ARG A 186 14.74 -4.93 21.74
N LEU A 187 13.95 -4.37 20.84
CA LEU A 187 14.36 -4.13 19.45
C LEU A 187 15.46 -3.07 19.36
N ARG A 188 15.43 -2.03 20.22
CA ARG A 188 16.51 -1.03 20.34
C ARG A 188 17.84 -1.62 20.81
N ALA A 189 17.81 -2.68 21.60
CA ALA A 189 19.00 -3.38 22.07
C ALA A 189 19.63 -4.29 21.00
N LEU A 190 18.95 -4.52 19.88
CA LEU A 190 19.44 -5.28 18.73
C LEU A 190 20.18 -4.35 17.74
N PRO A 191 20.99 -4.87 16.80
CA PRO A 191 21.87 -4.06 15.95
C PRO A 191 21.14 -3.33 14.81
N PHE A 192 19.94 -2.82 15.07
CA PHE A 192 19.12 -2.07 14.10
C PHE A 192 19.27 -0.58 14.30
N ARG A 193 19.20 0.16 13.21
CA ARG A 193 19.11 1.62 13.24
C ARG A 193 17.65 2.01 13.55
N VAL A 194 17.46 2.70 14.66
CA VAL A 194 16.13 3.15 15.12
C VAL A 194 16.05 4.67 15.11
N ASP A 195 14.90 5.20 14.78
CA ASP A 195 14.54 6.60 14.87
C ASP A 195 13.05 6.74 15.19
N ARG A 196 12.54 7.96 15.31
CA ARG A 196 11.14 8.22 15.67
C ARG A 196 10.40 8.93 14.56
N LEU A 197 9.17 8.49 14.31
CA LEU A 197 8.23 9.16 13.42
C LEU A 197 6.99 9.61 14.18
N LYS A 198 6.30 10.58 13.62
CA LYS A 198 5.05 11.12 14.17
C LYS A 198 3.95 11.02 13.13
N THR A 199 2.76 10.63 13.59
CA THR A 199 1.52 10.80 12.83
C THR A 199 0.47 11.49 13.71
N GLY A 200 -0.67 11.86 13.12
CA GLY A 200 -1.73 12.56 13.86
C GLY A 200 -3.12 12.18 13.34
N THR A 201 -4.11 12.46 14.16
CA THR A 201 -5.52 12.24 13.83
C THR A 201 -6.34 13.47 14.26
N PRO A 202 -7.42 13.82 13.53
CA PRO A 202 -8.33 14.89 13.95
C PRO A 202 -9.23 14.43 15.11
N ALA A 203 -9.87 15.39 15.75
CA ALA A 203 -10.97 15.12 16.67
C ALA A 203 -12.09 14.37 15.94
N ARG A 204 -12.79 13.47 16.66
CA ARG A 204 -14.05 12.86 16.18
C ARG A 204 -15.20 13.71 16.64
N LEU A 205 -16.15 13.97 15.75
CA LEU A 205 -17.28 14.83 16.00
C LEU A 205 -18.58 14.02 16.01
N ASP A 206 -19.53 14.41 16.86
CA ASP A 206 -20.88 13.86 16.86
C ASP A 206 -21.67 14.42 15.67
N ALA A 207 -22.00 13.58 14.71
CA ALA A 207 -22.75 13.92 13.51
C ALA A 207 -24.08 14.65 13.80
N ARG A 208 -24.72 14.32 14.91
CA ARG A 208 -26.00 14.92 15.32
C ARG A 208 -25.90 16.40 15.70
N THR A 209 -24.68 16.88 15.94
CA THR A 209 -24.37 18.27 16.31
C THR A 209 -23.88 19.11 15.14
N LEU A 210 -23.77 18.51 13.94
CA LEU A 210 -23.29 19.18 12.74
C LEU A 210 -24.45 19.61 11.83
N ASN A 211 -24.28 20.75 11.16
CA ASN A 211 -25.22 21.21 10.15
C ASN A 211 -24.77 20.80 8.76
N PHE A 212 -25.22 19.65 8.28
CA PHE A 212 -24.88 19.13 6.96
C PHE A 212 -25.54 19.91 5.80
N ASP A 213 -26.58 20.69 6.04
CA ASP A 213 -27.31 21.40 4.99
C ASP A 213 -26.48 22.55 4.37
N VAL A 214 -25.52 23.08 5.12
CA VAL A 214 -24.60 24.12 4.64
C VAL A 214 -23.33 23.56 4.00
N MET A 215 -23.15 22.23 3.99
CA MET A 215 -21.99 21.56 3.43
C MET A 215 -22.28 21.02 2.03
N GLN A 216 -21.24 20.94 1.20
CA GLN A 216 -21.35 20.33 -0.12
C GLN A 216 -21.41 18.79 -0.01
N LYS A 217 -22.49 18.17 -0.50
CA LYS A 217 -22.61 16.71 -0.60
C LYS A 217 -21.67 16.18 -1.69
N GLN A 218 -20.97 15.10 -1.38
CA GLN A 218 -20.17 14.36 -2.32
C GLN A 218 -20.66 12.90 -2.36
N HIS A 219 -21.35 12.55 -3.44
CA HIS A 219 -21.80 11.17 -3.68
C HIS A 219 -20.66 10.28 -4.20
N GLY A 220 -20.82 8.97 -4.03
CA GLY A 220 -20.02 7.97 -4.73
C GLY A 220 -20.29 7.94 -6.23
N ASP A 221 -19.49 7.19 -6.97
CA ASP A 221 -19.63 7.04 -8.42
C ASP A 221 -20.81 6.10 -8.77
N THR A 222 -21.41 6.32 -9.92
CA THR A 222 -22.43 5.44 -10.51
C THR A 222 -22.01 5.09 -11.94
N PRO A 223 -21.85 3.80 -12.28
CA PRO A 223 -21.97 2.61 -11.41
C PRO A 223 -20.91 2.57 -10.29
N VAL A 224 -21.27 1.94 -9.17
CA VAL A 224 -20.37 1.85 -8.01
C VAL A 224 -19.15 0.99 -8.36
N PRO A 225 -17.91 1.48 -8.19
CA PRO A 225 -16.71 0.71 -8.40
C PRO A 225 -16.59 -0.48 -7.42
N VAL A 226 -15.90 -1.55 -7.85
CA VAL A 226 -15.60 -2.73 -7.04
C VAL A 226 -14.09 -2.85 -6.87
N PHE A 227 -13.64 -3.11 -5.65
CA PHE A 227 -12.21 -3.23 -5.37
C PHE A 227 -11.66 -4.61 -5.72
N SER A 228 -12.26 -5.68 -5.20
CA SER A 228 -11.76 -7.04 -5.42
C SER A 228 -12.08 -7.52 -6.84
N TYR A 229 -11.13 -8.24 -7.44
CA TYR A 229 -11.37 -8.97 -8.69
C TYR A 229 -12.42 -10.08 -8.54
N MET A 230 -12.69 -10.51 -7.30
CA MET A 230 -13.70 -11.51 -6.95
C MET A 230 -15.02 -10.89 -6.46
N GLY A 231 -15.06 -9.55 -6.27
CA GLY A 231 -16.20 -8.84 -5.71
C GLY A 231 -17.26 -8.48 -6.76
N GLN A 232 -18.42 -8.12 -6.27
CA GLN A 232 -19.56 -7.65 -7.06
C GLN A 232 -20.17 -6.41 -6.37
N ALA A 233 -20.81 -5.54 -7.15
CA ALA A 233 -21.49 -4.36 -6.60
C ALA A 233 -22.62 -4.71 -5.62
N SER A 234 -23.20 -5.90 -5.71
CA SER A 234 -24.19 -6.43 -4.76
C SER A 234 -23.60 -6.78 -3.38
N ASP A 235 -22.28 -6.89 -3.26
CA ASP A 235 -21.62 -7.15 -1.97
C ASP A 235 -21.54 -5.89 -1.10
N HIS A 236 -21.71 -4.71 -1.71
CA HIS A 236 -21.59 -3.43 -1.03
C HIS A 236 -22.76 -3.18 -0.09
N PRO A 237 -22.51 -2.64 1.11
CA PRO A 237 -23.57 -2.15 1.98
C PRO A 237 -24.23 -0.89 1.41
N GLN A 238 -25.20 -0.34 2.14
CA GLN A 238 -25.84 0.92 1.77
C GLN A 238 -24.80 2.01 1.51
N GLN A 239 -24.94 2.71 0.38
CA GLN A 239 -24.08 3.82 -0.01
C GLN A 239 -24.61 5.14 0.55
N ILE A 240 -23.72 5.94 1.15
CA ILE A 240 -24.03 7.26 1.71
C ILE A 240 -23.03 8.31 1.21
N PRO A 241 -23.40 9.60 1.15
CA PRO A 241 -22.47 10.65 0.77
C PRO A 241 -21.47 10.97 1.89
N CYS A 242 -20.31 11.48 1.51
CA CYS A 242 -19.47 12.31 2.36
C CYS A 242 -19.83 13.78 2.16
N TYR A 243 -19.30 14.66 2.99
CA TYR A 243 -19.55 16.09 2.91
C TYR A 243 -18.25 16.87 2.86
N ILE A 244 -18.30 18.08 2.32
CA ILE A 244 -17.14 18.95 2.18
C ILE A 244 -17.48 20.29 2.84
N THR A 245 -16.58 20.75 3.69
CA THR A 245 -16.54 22.11 4.23
C THR A 245 -15.10 22.65 4.18
N HIS A 246 -14.87 23.83 4.73
CA HIS A 246 -13.57 24.50 4.66
C HIS A 246 -13.24 25.22 5.96
N THR A 247 -11.94 25.34 6.26
CA THR A 247 -11.46 26.30 7.26
C THR A 247 -11.66 27.73 6.75
N ASN A 248 -11.61 28.69 7.65
CA ASN A 248 -11.72 30.12 7.34
C ASN A 248 -10.67 30.92 8.14
N GLU A 249 -10.59 32.23 7.92
CA GLU A 249 -9.58 33.08 8.56
C GLU A 249 -9.67 33.03 10.10
N LYS A 250 -10.88 33.04 10.66
CA LYS A 250 -11.09 32.92 12.12
C LYS A 250 -10.54 31.59 12.65
N THR A 251 -10.72 30.49 11.89
CA THR A 251 -10.14 29.19 12.19
C THR A 251 -8.61 29.28 12.24
N HIS A 252 -8.02 29.94 11.24
CA HIS A 252 -6.56 30.10 11.13
C HIS A 252 -5.98 30.95 12.26
N GLU A 253 -6.67 32.04 12.65
CA GLU A 253 -6.27 32.91 13.78
C GLU A 253 -6.25 32.14 15.11
N ILE A 254 -7.30 31.36 15.39
CA ILE A 254 -7.37 30.52 16.60
C ILE A 254 -6.20 29.53 16.64
N ILE A 255 -5.91 28.88 15.52
CA ILE A 255 -4.80 27.90 15.44
C ILE A 255 -3.47 28.59 15.61
N ARG A 256 -3.22 29.74 14.95
CA ARG A 256 -1.98 30.53 15.13
C ARG A 256 -1.76 30.94 16.58
N GLY A 257 -2.85 31.34 17.28
CA GLY A 257 -2.82 31.70 18.69
C GLY A 257 -2.54 30.53 19.66
N GLY A 258 -2.58 29.28 19.19
CA GLY A 258 -2.29 28.10 19.99
C GLY A 258 -0.92 27.43 19.69
N LEU A 259 -0.13 27.99 18.76
CA LEU A 259 1.13 27.36 18.34
C LEU A 259 2.18 27.26 19.44
N ASP A 260 2.20 28.21 20.38
CA ASP A 260 3.07 28.22 21.56
C ASP A 260 2.79 27.05 22.53
N ARG A 261 1.65 26.39 22.39
CA ARG A 261 1.25 25.20 23.14
C ARG A 261 1.16 23.94 22.27
N SER A 262 1.69 23.99 21.06
CA SER A 262 1.79 22.82 20.19
C SER A 262 3.05 22.03 20.47
N PRO A 263 2.98 20.71 20.76
CA PRO A 263 4.17 19.90 21.05
C PRO A 263 5.12 19.78 19.84
N MET A 264 4.62 20.03 18.63
CA MET A 264 5.46 20.09 17.42
C MET A 264 6.29 21.37 17.31
N TYR A 265 5.72 22.52 17.71
CA TYR A 265 6.37 23.82 17.60
C TYR A 265 7.23 24.16 18.83
N THR A 266 6.97 23.51 19.95
CA THR A 266 7.77 23.66 21.20
C THR A 266 8.93 22.67 21.28
N GLY A 267 9.08 21.75 20.31
CA GLY A 267 10.17 20.77 20.29
C GLY A 267 9.98 19.57 21.22
N VAL A 268 8.78 19.37 21.77
CA VAL A 268 8.45 18.20 22.61
C VAL A 268 8.36 16.93 21.76
N ILE A 269 7.85 17.03 20.52
CA ILE A 269 7.88 15.95 19.54
C ILE A 269 9.16 16.07 18.73
N GLU A 270 10.00 15.03 18.78
CA GLU A 270 11.24 14.91 17.98
C GLU A 270 10.98 14.24 16.63
N GLY A 271 9.97 13.38 16.55
CA GLY A 271 9.61 12.61 15.36
C GLY A 271 9.12 13.45 14.18
N ILE A 272 9.61 13.14 12.99
CA ILE A 272 9.20 13.83 11.75
C ILE A 272 7.81 13.36 11.34
N GLY A 273 6.93 14.33 11.03
CA GLY A 273 5.57 14.08 10.56
C GLY A 273 5.45 13.87 9.04
N PRO A 274 4.35 13.28 8.56
CA PRO A 274 4.15 12.99 7.15
C PRO A 274 3.94 14.26 6.32
N ARG A 275 4.74 14.43 5.27
CA ARG A 275 4.67 15.57 4.34
C ARG A 275 3.30 15.72 3.65
N TYR A 276 2.64 14.60 3.35
CA TYR A 276 1.40 14.56 2.56
C TYR A 276 0.12 14.41 3.39
N CYS A 277 0.24 14.33 4.71
CA CYS A 277 -0.87 14.44 5.66
C CYS A 277 -0.41 15.30 6.84
N PRO A 278 -0.03 16.57 6.58
CA PRO A 278 0.43 17.47 7.63
C PRO A 278 -0.72 17.77 8.59
N SER A 279 -0.39 18.08 9.83
CA SER A 279 -1.36 18.61 10.78
C SER A 279 -1.94 19.94 10.28
N ILE A 280 -3.06 20.36 10.84
CA ILE A 280 -3.67 21.64 10.43
C ILE A 280 -2.76 22.82 10.80
N GLU A 281 -2.03 22.75 11.91
CA GLU A 281 -1.04 23.75 12.31
C GLU A 281 0.09 23.86 11.27
N ASP A 282 0.57 22.75 10.76
CA ASP A 282 1.58 22.74 9.68
C ASP A 282 1.07 23.36 8.38
N LYS A 283 -0.20 23.06 8.02
CA LYS A 283 -0.81 23.62 6.81
C LYS A 283 -0.90 25.14 6.90
N ILE A 284 -1.37 25.65 8.01
CA ILE A 284 -1.58 27.08 8.23
C ILE A 284 -0.24 27.82 8.29
N HIS A 285 0.79 27.18 8.83
CA HIS A 285 2.13 27.76 8.87
C HIS A 285 2.81 27.74 7.49
N ARG A 286 2.81 26.58 6.81
CA ARG A 286 3.50 26.41 5.51
C ARG A 286 2.78 27.10 4.34
N PHE A 287 1.46 27.25 4.42
CA PHE A 287 0.61 27.83 3.39
C PHE A 287 -0.15 29.04 3.95
N ALA A 288 0.59 29.95 4.59
CA ALA A 288 0.04 31.12 5.28
C ALA A 288 -0.74 32.09 4.35
N ASP A 289 -0.47 32.02 3.05
CA ASP A 289 -1.16 32.78 1.99
C ASP A 289 -2.53 32.17 1.61
N LYS A 290 -2.86 30.97 2.09
CA LYS A 290 -4.16 30.33 1.83
C LYS A 290 -5.19 30.74 2.91
N ASN A 291 -6.32 31.26 2.46
CA ASN A 291 -7.40 31.69 3.36
C ASN A 291 -8.33 30.54 3.78
N SER A 292 -8.22 29.37 3.15
CA SER A 292 -9.03 28.21 3.47
C SER A 292 -8.36 26.89 3.08
N HIS A 293 -8.67 25.84 3.84
CA HIS A 293 -8.29 24.46 3.55
C HIS A 293 -9.53 23.59 3.54
N GLN A 294 -9.63 22.71 2.56
CA GLN A 294 -10.74 21.79 2.41
C GLN A 294 -10.74 20.73 3.51
N ILE A 295 -11.94 20.41 3.99
CA ILE A 295 -12.20 19.39 5.01
C ILE A 295 -13.19 18.38 4.42
N PHE A 296 -12.84 17.10 4.41
CA PHE A 296 -13.78 16.04 4.10
C PHE A 296 -14.40 15.50 5.39
N VAL A 297 -15.71 15.59 5.50
CA VAL A 297 -16.49 15.10 6.63
C VAL A 297 -16.92 13.68 6.29
N GLU A 298 -16.20 12.72 6.84
CA GLU A 298 -16.28 11.31 6.49
C GLU A 298 -17.03 10.54 7.60
N PRO A 299 -18.23 9.96 7.33
CA PRO A 299 -18.89 9.09 8.29
C PRO A 299 -18.00 7.89 8.66
N GLU A 300 -17.92 7.55 9.95
CA GLU A 300 -17.15 6.38 10.41
C GLU A 300 -17.92 5.05 10.31
N GLY A 301 -19.19 5.09 9.95
CA GLY A 301 -20.03 3.92 9.74
C GLY A 301 -21.49 4.27 9.54
N LEU A 302 -22.28 3.30 9.09
CA LEU A 302 -23.72 3.46 8.83
C LEU A 302 -24.52 3.70 10.12
N ASN A 303 -24.08 3.08 11.21
CA ASN A 303 -24.72 3.16 12.53
C ASN A 303 -23.87 3.93 13.55
N SER A 304 -22.84 4.64 13.11
CA SER A 304 -21.99 5.45 13.98
C SER A 304 -22.45 6.90 14.02
N ILE A 305 -22.45 7.48 15.20
CA ILE A 305 -22.63 8.94 15.35
C ILE A 305 -21.33 9.71 15.08
N GLU A 306 -20.21 9.01 14.97
CA GLU A 306 -18.90 9.65 14.79
C GLU A 306 -18.66 9.96 13.31
N VAL A 307 -18.14 11.16 13.06
CA VAL A 307 -17.58 11.57 11.78
C VAL A 307 -16.10 11.93 11.93
N TYR A 308 -15.34 11.64 10.89
CA TYR A 308 -13.93 11.95 10.77
C TYR A 308 -13.75 13.18 9.88
N PRO A 309 -13.41 14.37 10.43
CA PRO A 309 -13.14 15.56 9.64
C PRO A 309 -11.71 15.50 9.06
N ASN A 310 -11.57 14.84 7.93
CA ASN A 310 -10.28 14.64 7.27
C ASN A 310 -9.72 15.97 6.76
N GLY A 311 -8.50 16.27 7.14
CA GLY A 311 -7.78 17.48 6.74
C GLY A 311 -7.42 18.42 7.90
N ILE A 312 -7.92 18.15 9.11
CA ILE A 312 -7.65 18.93 10.32
C ILE A 312 -7.07 18.10 11.47
N SER A 313 -6.21 17.12 11.14
CA SER A 313 -5.40 16.43 12.14
C SER A 313 -4.61 17.43 12.97
N THR A 314 -4.54 17.26 14.29
CA THR A 314 -3.94 18.25 15.19
C THR A 314 -3.35 17.62 16.44
N SER A 315 -2.35 18.30 17.00
CA SER A 315 -1.81 18.02 18.34
C SER A 315 -2.06 19.16 19.33
N LEU A 316 -2.80 20.18 18.94
CA LEU A 316 -3.11 21.34 19.80
C LEU A 316 -3.87 20.96 21.07
N PRO A 317 -3.80 21.75 22.14
CA PRO A 317 -4.57 21.55 23.35
C PRO A 317 -6.08 21.50 23.09
N PHE A 318 -6.82 20.82 23.96
CA PHE A 318 -8.25 20.57 23.76
C PHE A 318 -9.10 21.84 23.65
N ASP A 319 -8.79 22.89 24.43
CA ASP A 319 -9.47 24.19 24.35
C ASP A 319 -9.30 24.85 22.97
N VAL A 320 -8.10 24.78 22.40
CA VAL A 320 -7.82 25.27 21.03
C VAL A 320 -8.57 24.43 20.01
N GLN A 321 -8.57 23.08 20.16
CA GLN A 321 -9.32 22.17 19.27
C GLN A 321 -10.81 22.52 19.27
N MET A 322 -11.43 22.70 20.44
CA MET A 322 -12.84 23.06 20.57
C MET A 322 -13.15 24.39 19.86
N ASN A 323 -12.30 25.40 20.07
CA ASN A 323 -12.50 26.74 19.51
C ASN A 323 -12.34 26.75 17.98
N PHE A 324 -11.29 26.13 17.42
CA PHE A 324 -11.12 26.16 15.98
C PHE A 324 -12.13 25.26 15.26
N VAL A 325 -12.49 24.10 15.82
CA VAL A 325 -13.51 23.23 15.23
C VAL A 325 -14.83 23.99 15.12
N ARG A 326 -15.27 24.67 16.20
CA ARG A 326 -16.54 25.43 16.21
C ARG A 326 -16.51 26.73 15.37
N SER A 327 -15.36 27.14 14.88
CA SER A 327 -15.24 28.25 13.93
C SER A 327 -15.47 27.85 12.47
N ILE A 328 -15.55 26.54 12.17
CA ILE A 328 -15.74 25.99 10.84
C ILE A 328 -17.22 25.98 10.49
N ILE A 329 -17.58 26.38 9.26
CA ILE A 329 -18.97 26.42 8.78
C ILE A 329 -19.57 25.02 8.81
N GLY A 330 -20.71 24.90 9.50
CA GLY A 330 -21.44 23.66 9.75
C GLY A 330 -20.99 22.91 10.99
N PHE A 331 -19.95 23.40 11.72
CA PHE A 331 -19.45 22.81 12.96
C PHE A 331 -19.69 23.71 14.19
N GLU A 332 -20.47 24.77 14.08
CA GLU A 332 -20.65 25.78 15.12
C GLU A 332 -21.08 25.19 16.47
N ASN A 333 -21.89 24.14 16.43
CA ASN A 333 -22.38 23.41 17.61
C ASN A 333 -21.69 22.07 17.83
N ALA A 334 -20.56 21.79 17.15
CA ALA A 334 -19.91 20.52 17.19
C ALA A 334 -19.59 20.06 18.61
N HIS A 335 -19.95 18.81 18.92
CA HIS A 335 -19.48 18.08 20.09
C HIS A 335 -18.32 17.19 19.71
N ILE A 336 -17.20 17.34 20.40
CA ILE A 336 -16.03 16.49 20.22
C ILE A 336 -16.20 15.23 21.07
N VAL A 337 -16.40 14.09 20.41
CA VAL A 337 -16.51 12.76 21.05
C VAL A 337 -15.14 12.27 21.51
N ARG A 338 -14.11 12.53 20.72
CA ARG A 338 -12.71 12.18 21.00
C ARG A 338 -11.80 13.31 20.54
N PRO A 339 -10.85 13.77 21.36
CA PRO A 339 -9.91 14.80 20.93
C PRO A 339 -8.99 14.28 19.81
N GLY A 340 -8.52 15.20 18.96
CA GLY A 340 -7.40 14.96 18.07
C GLY A 340 -6.11 14.82 18.87
N TYR A 341 -5.16 14.05 18.35
CA TYR A 341 -3.86 13.86 18.98
C TYR A 341 -2.78 13.57 17.95
N ALA A 342 -1.53 13.83 18.33
CA ALA A 342 -0.38 13.27 17.66
C ALA A 342 0.11 12.03 18.40
N ILE A 343 0.65 11.08 17.67
CA ILE A 343 1.35 9.93 18.24
C ILE A 343 2.75 9.84 17.65
N GLU A 344 3.72 9.71 18.52
CA GLU A 344 5.13 9.51 18.22
C GLU A 344 5.51 8.08 18.57
N TYR A 345 6.25 7.40 17.65
CA TYR A 345 6.55 5.98 17.77
C TYR A 345 7.89 5.64 17.11
N ASP A 346 8.47 4.51 17.49
CA ASP A 346 9.71 4.03 16.92
C ASP A 346 9.49 3.42 15.54
N PHE A 347 10.43 3.69 14.63
CA PHE A 347 10.58 2.95 13.39
C PHE A 347 12.04 2.54 13.19
N PHE A 348 12.26 1.53 12.40
CA PHE A 348 13.56 0.99 12.09
C PHE A 348 13.92 1.27 10.66
N ASP A 349 15.20 1.63 10.42
CA ASP A 349 15.66 2.00 9.08
C ASP A 349 15.47 0.81 8.12
N PRO A 350 14.60 0.93 7.11
CA PRO A 350 14.29 -0.20 6.23
C PRO A 350 15.46 -0.61 5.33
N ARG A 351 16.56 0.15 5.29
CA ARG A 351 17.82 -0.27 4.64
C ARG A 351 18.48 -1.45 5.37
N ASP A 352 18.07 -1.73 6.61
CA ASP A 352 18.49 -2.92 7.37
C ASP A 352 17.72 -4.18 6.96
N LEU A 353 16.84 -4.08 5.97
CA LEU A 353 16.06 -5.19 5.41
C LEU A 353 16.57 -5.63 4.04
N LYS A 354 16.42 -6.94 3.79
CA LYS A 354 16.49 -7.53 2.45
C LYS A 354 15.20 -7.19 1.66
N GLN A 355 15.18 -7.46 0.37
CA GLN A 355 13.95 -7.30 -0.44
C GLN A 355 12.82 -8.26 -0.06
N THR A 356 13.13 -9.31 0.68
CA THR A 356 12.16 -10.23 1.29
C THR A 356 11.47 -9.64 2.53
N LEU A 357 11.91 -8.47 3.00
CA LEU A 357 11.59 -7.85 4.29
C LEU A 357 12.15 -8.61 5.52
N GLU A 358 13.00 -9.61 5.31
CA GLU A 358 13.83 -10.20 6.36
C GLU A 358 14.92 -9.20 6.78
N THR A 359 15.23 -9.15 8.07
CA THR A 359 16.33 -8.32 8.57
C THR A 359 17.68 -8.86 8.11
N LYS A 360 18.66 -7.98 7.89
CA LYS A 360 20.02 -8.35 7.49
C LYS A 360 20.83 -8.99 8.62
N PHE A 361 20.49 -8.69 9.89
CA PHE A 361 21.28 -9.05 11.06
C PHE A 361 20.76 -10.29 11.81
N ILE A 362 19.45 -10.54 11.76
CA ILE A 362 18.83 -11.66 12.47
C ILE A 362 18.04 -12.50 11.49
N SER A 363 18.50 -13.71 11.26
CA SER A 363 17.85 -14.66 10.35
C SER A 363 16.49 -15.07 10.87
N GLY A 364 15.50 -15.18 9.96
CA GLY A 364 14.12 -15.55 10.27
C GLY A 364 13.28 -14.43 10.88
N LEU A 365 13.85 -13.23 11.10
CA LEU A 365 13.14 -12.06 11.61
C LEU A 365 12.76 -11.11 10.47
N PHE A 366 11.46 -10.83 10.31
CA PHE A 366 10.90 -9.97 9.27
C PHE A 366 10.20 -8.76 9.89
N PHE A 367 10.29 -7.60 9.22
CA PHE A 367 9.56 -6.39 9.61
C PHE A 367 8.60 -5.98 8.50
N ALA A 368 7.36 -5.59 8.85
CA ALA A 368 6.38 -5.12 7.89
C ALA A 368 5.47 -4.02 8.45
N GLY A 369 5.13 -3.05 7.60
CA GLY A 369 4.25 -1.94 7.95
C GLY A 369 4.97 -0.72 8.50
N GLN A 370 4.36 -0.05 9.47
CA GLN A 370 4.87 1.23 10.01
C GLN A 370 6.24 1.13 10.68
N ILE A 371 6.62 -0.03 11.19
CA ILE A 371 7.95 -0.29 11.73
C ILE A 371 9.06 0.02 10.71
N ASN A 372 8.74 -0.05 9.40
CA ASN A 372 9.64 0.26 8.28
C ASN A 372 9.52 1.71 7.80
N GLY A 373 8.87 2.59 8.58
CA GLY A 373 8.74 4.01 8.25
C GLY A 373 7.64 4.35 7.23
N THR A 374 6.69 3.46 6.96
CA THR A 374 5.53 3.76 6.11
C THR A 374 4.35 4.29 6.93
N THR A 375 3.46 5.07 6.29
CA THR A 375 2.18 5.47 6.87
C THR A 375 1.06 5.22 5.85
N GLY A 376 0.24 4.24 6.12
CA GLY A 376 -0.93 3.88 5.32
C GLY A 376 -1.27 2.42 5.46
N TYR A 377 -2.55 2.13 5.43
CA TYR A 377 -3.08 0.77 5.58
C TYR A 377 -2.63 -0.12 4.42
N GLU A 378 -2.60 0.45 3.23
CA GLU A 378 -2.30 -0.22 1.97
C GLU A 378 -0.81 -0.58 1.88
N GLU A 379 0.07 0.34 2.28
CA GLU A 379 1.50 0.09 2.37
C GLU A 379 1.82 -0.97 3.42
N ALA A 380 1.07 -0.95 4.55
CA ALA A 380 1.22 -1.94 5.60
C ALA A 380 0.74 -3.33 5.14
N GLY A 381 -0.44 -3.42 4.51
CA GLY A 381 -0.97 -4.67 3.96
C GLY A 381 -0.06 -5.29 2.89
N ALA A 382 0.47 -4.45 1.98
CA ALA A 382 1.41 -4.89 0.96
C ALA A 382 2.69 -5.50 1.54
N GLN A 383 3.31 -4.81 2.50
CA GLN A 383 4.50 -5.32 3.20
C GLN A 383 4.18 -6.59 3.99
N GLY A 384 3.04 -6.60 4.69
CA GLY A 384 2.60 -7.76 5.47
C GLY A 384 2.47 -9.01 4.61
N LEU A 385 1.78 -8.91 3.46
CA LEU A 385 1.61 -10.03 2.52
C LEU A 385 2.97 -10.56 2.04
N ILE A 386 3.88 -9.68 1.63
CA ILE A 386 5.22 -10.08 1.14
C ILE A 386 6.07 -10.70 2.25
N ALA A 387 6.07 -10.10 3.46
CA ALA A 387 6.81 -10.63 4.60
C ALA A 387 6.29 -12.01 5.04
N GLY A 388 4.96 -12.16 5.15
CA GLY A 388 4.33 -13.43 5.51
C GLY A 388 4.60 -14.53 4.47
N ALA A 389 4.52 -14.19 3.18
CA ALA A 389 4.85 -15.12 2.10
C ALA A 389 6.32 -15.56 2.16
N ASN A 390 7.26 -14.63 2.32
CA ASN A 390 8.69 -14.96 2.39
C ASN A 390 9.05 -15.71 3.68
N ALA A 391 8.40 -15.42 4.80
CA ALA A 391 8.57 -16.21 6.02
C ALA A 391 8.14 -17.67 5.80
N ALA A 392 7.00 -17.91 5.14
CA ALA A 392 6.54 -19.25 4.80
C ALA A 392 7.50 -19.96 3.82
N LEU A 393 7.94 -19.28 2.76
CA LEU A 393 8.90 -19.83 1.79
C LEU A 393 10.23 -20.20 2.45
N GLN A 394 10.75 -19.35 3.33
CA GLN A 394 11.99 -19.62 4.07
C GLN A 394 11.87 -20.87 4.93
N VAL A 395 10.75 -21.03 5.66
CA VAL A 395 10.50 -22.22 6.47
C VAL A 395 10.38 -23.47 5.61
N GLN A 396 9.83 -23.36 4.41
CA GLN A 396 9.69 -24.43 3.43
C GLN A 396 10.97 -24.68 2.61
N GLN A 397 12.04 -23.91 2.84
CA GLN A 397 13.31 -23.96 2.10
C GLN A 397 13.12 -23.76 0.58
N LYS A 398 12.20 -22.87 0.21
CA LYS A 398 11.92 -22.48 -1.18
C LYS A 398 12.56 -21.15 -1.52
N ASP A 399 12.69 -20.87 -2.81
CA ASP A 399 13.21 -19.60 -3.32
C ASP A 399 12.36 -18.42 -2.85
N PRO A 400 12.96 -17.26 -2.55
CA PRO A 400 12.25 -16.09 -2.06
C PRO A 400 11.35 -15.48 -3.14
N PHE A 401 10.21 -14.96 -2.72
CA PHE A 401 9.29 -14.20 -3.55
C PHE A 401 9.65 -12.71 -3.54
N ILE A 402 10.26 -12.24 -4.62
CA ILE A 402 10.69 -10.86 -4.81
C ILE A 402 10.02 -10.30 -6.06
N LEU A 403 9.31 -9.18 -5.89
CA LEU A 403 8.70 -8.43 -6.98
C LEU A 403 9.61 -7.27 -7.40
N ARG A 404 9.88 -7.16 -8.69
CA ARG A 404 10.68 -6.06 -9.25
C ARG A 404 9.83 -4.79 -9.42
N ARG A 405 10.49 -3.65 -9.58
CA ARG A 405 9.87 -2.33 -9.83
C ARG A 405 9.02 -2.27 -11.11
N ASP A 406 9.35 -3.07 -12.11
CA ASP A 406 8.59 -3.19 -13.37
C ASP A 406 7.40 -4.15 -13.29
N GLU A 407 7.28 -4.93 -12.22
CA GLU A 407 6.25 -5.94 -12.03
C GLU A 407 5.12 -5.48 -11.11
N ALA A 408 5.42 -4.68 -10.08
CA ALA A 408 4.44 -4.30 -9.07
C ALA A 408 4.79 -2.98 -8.36
N TYR A 409 3.75 -2.25 -7.93
CA TYR A 409 3.90 -1.15 -6.96
C TYR A 409 4.45 -1.64 -5.61
N MET A 410 4.12 -2.87 -5.20
CA MET A 410 4.75 -3.53 -4.04
C MET A 410 6.26 -3.66 -4.24
N GLY A 411 6.72 -3.98 -5.45
CA GLY A 411 8.14 -4.02 -5.81
C GLY A 411 8.79 -2.64 -5.71
N VAL A 412 8.12 -1.60 -6.21
CA VAL A 412 8.58 -0.21 -6.06
C VAL A 412 8.68 0.19 -4.60
N LEU A 413 7.64 -0.10 -3.80
CA LEU A 413 7.60 0.19 -2.35
C LEU A 413 8.78 -0.44 -1.60
N ILE A 414 8.99 -1.73 -1.77
CA ILE A 414 10.01 -2.47 -1.02
C ILE A 414 11.42 -2.08 -1.49
N ASP A 415 11.61 -1.87 -2.78
CA ASP A 415 12.88 -1.43 -3.32
C ASP A 415 13.24 -0.01 -2.84
N ASP A 416 12.29 0.94 -2.86
CA ASP A 416 12.49 2.28 -2.31
C ASP A 416 12.90 2.23 -0.83
N LEU A 417 12.18 1.46 -0.02
CA LEU A 417 12.46 1.33 1.41
C LEU A 417 13.84 0.70 1.67
N SER A 418 14.12 -0.46 1.07
CA SER A 418 15.35 -1.22 1.35
C SER A 418 16.62 -0.61 0.75
N THR A 419 16.47 0.26 -0.26
CA THR A 419 17.61 0.88 -0.98
C THR A 419 17.85 2.32 -0.53
N MET A 420 16.80 3.15 -0.53
CA MET A 420 16.90 4.58 -0.21
C MET A 420 16.64 4.88 1.26
N GLY A 421 15.88 4.02 1.95
CA GLY A 421 15.38 4.31 3.28
C GLY A 421 14.34 5.41 3.28
N THR A 422 14.00 5.91 4.45
CA THR A 422 13.12 7.06 4.57
C THR A 422 13.52 7.92 5.77
N LYS A 423 13.46 9.24 5.58
CA LYS A 423 13.67 10.24 6.64
C LYS A 423 12.35 10.84 7.13
N GLU A 424 11.29 10.63 6.39
CA GLU A 424 9.92 11.06 6.69
C GLU A 424 8.97 9.90 6.39
N PRO A 425 7.76 9.86 6.97
CA PRO A 425 6.83 8.78 6.71
C PRO A 425 6.59 8.54 5.21
N TYR A 426 7.01 7.36 4.74
CA TYR A 426 6.89 6.96 3.34
C TYR A 426 5.43 6.76 2.95
N ARG A 427 5.05 7.25 1.78
CA ARG A 427 3.75 7.07 1.18
C ARG A 427 3.86 6.74 -0.30
N MET A 428 3.05 5.77 -0.75
CA MET A 428 3.00 5.39 -2.16
C MET A 428 2.21 6.42 -2.98
N PHE A 429 2.79 6.84 -4.10
CA PHE A 429 2.19 7.66 -5.14
C PHE A 429 2.52 7.08 -6.51
N THR A 430 1.66 7.35 -7.49
CA THR A 430 1.94 6.92 -8.88
C THR A 430 3.20 7.53 -9.47
N SER A 431 3.67 8.68 -8.94
CA SER A 431 4.92 9.31 -9.38
C SER A 431 6.19 8.55 -9.00
N ARG A 432 6.09 7.60 -8.05
CA ARG A 432 7.23 6.76 -7.64
C ARG A 432 7.51 5.62 -8.62
N ALA A 433 6.52 5.23 -9.42
CA ALA A 433 6.65 4.16 -10.41
C ALA A 433 7.07 4.72 -11.77
N GLU A 434 8.12 4.17 -12.35
CA GLU A 434 8.66 4.51 -13.66
C GLU A 434 7.72 3.99 -14.78
N TYR A 435 7.13 2.83 -14.59
CA TYR A 435 6.36 2.10 -15.61
C TYR A 435 4.86 2.10 -15.34
N ARG A 436 4.29 3.30 -15.05
CA ARG A 436 2.88 3.46 -14.61
C ARG A 436 1.85 2.86 -15.56
N LEU A 437 2.12 2.87 -16.87
CA LEU A 437 1.20 2.31 -17.85
C LEU A 437 1.16 0.78 -17.79
N LEU A 438 2.22 0.13 -17.35
CA LEU A 438 2.24 -1.32 -17.10
C LEU A 438 1.67 -1.67 -15.73
N LEU A 439 1.92 -0.82 -14.72
CA LEU A 439 1.54 -1.05 -13.33
C LEU A 439 0.16 -0.45 -12.98
N ARG A 440 -0.85 -0.69 -13.81
CA ARG A 440 -2.21 -0.19 -13.59
C ARG A 440 -2.93 -0.98 -12.50
N GLU A 441 -3.92 -0.34 -11.85
CA GLU A 441 -4.77 -1.05 -10.89
C GLU A 441 -5.71 -2.06 -11.58
N ASP A 442 -6.11 -1.80 -12.82
CA ASP A 442 -7.03 -2.66 -13.59
C ASP A 442 -6.40 -3.98 -14.05
N ASN A 443 -5.09 -4.09 -14.08
CA ASN A 443 -4.35 -5.27 -14.58
C ASN A 443 -3.48 -5.95 -13.53
N ALA A 444 -3.63 -5.66 -12.25
CA ALA A 444 -2.77 -6.25 -11.22
C ALA A 444 -2.90 -7.78 -11.17
N ASP A 445 -4.09 -8.33 -11.40
CA ASP A 445 -4.32 -9.76 -11.50
C ASP A 445 -3.57 -10.40 -12.68
N ILE A 446 -3.57 -9.74 -13.85
CA ILE A 446 -2.83 -10.23 -15.04
C ILE A 446 -1.32 -10.29 -14.78
N ARG A 447 -0.80 -9.38 -13.96
CA ARG A 447 0.64 -9.34 -13.61
C ARG A 447 1.04 -10.33 -12.51
N LEU A 448 0.17 -10.56 -11.53
CA LEU A 448 0.57 -11.13 -10.24
C LEU A 448 -0.14 -12.44 -9.86
N THR A 449 -1.38 -12.69 -10.34
CA THR A 449 -2.17 -13.84 -9.87
C THR A 449 -1.50 -15.19 -10.21
N ALA A 450 -0.91 -15.32 -11.39
CA ALA A 450 -0.18 -16.54 -11.75
C ALA A 450 1.03 -16.79 -10.84
N LYS A 451 1.80 -15.75 -10.53
CA LYS A 451 2.93 -15.82 -9.58
C LYS A 451 2.46 -16.18 -8.18
N GLY A 452 1.35 -15.60 -7.74
CA GLY A 452 0.75 -15.93 -6.44
C GLY A 452 0.26 -17.37 -6.35
N HIS A 453 -0.30 -17.91 -7.44
CA HIS A 453 -0.72 -19.31 -7.51
C HIS A 453 0.48 -20.26 -7.45
N GLU A 454 1.56 -19.99 -8.17
CA GLU A 454 2.78 -20.79 -8.19
C GLU A 454 3.39 -21.00 -6.79
N ILE A 455 3.34 -19.97 -5.93
CA ILE A 455 3.88 -20.06 -4.57
C ILE A 455 2.84 -20.45 -3.50
N GLY A 456 1.58 -20.67 -3.88
CA GLY A 456 0.50 -21.10 -2.97
C GLY A 456 -0.25 -19.99 -2.25
N LEU A 457 -0.08 -18.71 -2.64
CA LEU A 457 -0.84 -17.58 -2.08
C LEU A 457 -2.29 -17.52 -2.61
N VAL A 458 -2.49 -17.88 -3.86
CA VAL A 458 -3.77 -17.80 -4.56
C VAL A 458 -4.46 -19.16 -4.55
N ASN A 459 -5.71 -19.18 -4.09
CA ASN A 459 -6.52 -20.39 -4.03
C ASN A 459 -7.13 -20.77 -5.39
N GLU A 460 -7.62 -22.02 -5.52
CA GLU A 460 -8.18 -22.55 -6.75
C GLU A 460 -9.40 -21.77 -7.27
N SER A 461 -10.23 -21.22 -6.40
CA SER A 461 -11.39 -20.41 -6.80
C SER A 461 -10.97 -19.15 -7.55
N ARG A 462 -9.99 -18.41 -7.01
CA ARG A 462 -9.43 -17.20 -7.65
C ARG A 462 -8.66 -17.57 -8.92
N TRP A 463 -7.89 -18.65 -8.89
CA TRP A 463 -7.17 -19.15 -10.05
C TRP A 463 -8.10 -19.47 -11.23
N LYS A 464 -9.20 -20.16 -10.95
CA LYS A 464 -10.23 -20.47 -11.97
C LYS A 464 -10.87 -19.21 -12.55
N ALA A 465 -11.28 -18.26 -11.71
CA ALA A 465 -11.87 -17.00 -12.16
C ALA A 465 -10.88 -16.17 -13.01
N PHE A 466 -9.63 -16.14 -12.62
CA PHE A 466 -8.56 -15.49 -13.36
C PHE A 466 -8.36 -16.10 -14.76
N ASN A 467 -8.26 -17.43 -14.87
CA ASN A 467 -8.11 -18.10 -16.14
C ASN A 467 -9.32 -17.87 -17.08
N GLN A 468 -10.54 -17.90 -16.55
CA GLN A 468 -11.75 -17.59 -17.31
C GLN A 468 -11.72 -16.14 -17.86
N LYS A 469 -11.23 -15.19 -17.06
CA LYS A 469 -11.03 -13.80 -17.50
C LYS A 469 -10.00 -13.71 -18.63
N LEU A 470 -8.85 -14.37 -18.49
CA LEU A 470 -7.79 -14.37 -19.52
C LEU A 470 -8.28 -14.97 -20.83
N GLU A 471 -8.95 -16.11 -20.78
CA GLU A 471 -9.53 -16.77 -21.95
C GLU A 471 -10.55 -15.86 -22.66
N ALA A 472 -11.43 -15.22 -21.88
CA ALA A 472 -12.40 -14.27 -22.45
C ALA A 472 -11.72 -13.08 -23.15
N ILE A 473 -10.65 -12.53 -22.57
CA ILE A 473 -9.87 -11.44 -23.18
C ILE A 473 -9.24 -11.90 -24.51
N GLU A 474 -8.60 -13.07 -24.51
CA GLU A 474 -7.90 -13.57 -25.69
C GLU A 474 -8.87 -13.91 -26.85
N LEU A 475 -9.95 -14.63 -26.55
CA LEU A 475 -10.97 -14.97 -27.54
C LEU A 475 -11.61 -13.72 -28.16
N GLU A 476 -11.92 -12.71 -27.32
CA GLU A 476 -12.51 -11.47 -27.81
C GLU A 476 -11.53 -10.66 -28.65
N ARG A 477 -10.26 -10.59 -28.26
CA ARG A 477 -9.24 -9.93 -29.08
C ARG A 477 -9.04 -10.60 -30.43
N GLN A 478 -9.05 -11.93 -30.48
CA GLN A 478 -9.01 -12.67 -31.73
C GLN A 478 -10.23 -12.38 -32.60
N ARG A 479 -11.44 -12.36 -32.01
CA ARG A 479 -12.69 -12.01 -32.73
C ARG A 479 -12.62 -10.61 -33.31
N LEU A 480 -12.21 -9.61 -32.51
CA LEU A 480 -12.11 -8.22 -32.96
C LEU A 480 -11.10 -8.02 -34.09
N LYS A 481 -9.99 -8.76 -34.05
CA LYS A 481 -8.95 -8.73 -35.07
C LYS A 481 -9.35 -9.41 -36.38
N SER A 482 -10.23 -10.43 -36.32
CA SER A 482 -10.69 -11.19 -37.49
C SER A 482 -11.99 -10.69 -38.10
N THR A 483 -12.74 -9.84 -37.41
CA THR A 483 -14.01 -9.30 -37.89
C THR A 483 -13.79 -8.01 -38.68
N TRP A 484 -14.09 -8.08 -40.00
CA TRP A 484 -13.91 -6.97 -40.93
C TRP A 484 -15.17 -6.14 -41.11
N VAL A 485 -15.00 -4.85 -41.22
CA VAL A 485 -16.05 -3.86 -41.52
C VAL A 485 -15.76 -3.23 -42.87
N TYR A 486 -16.70 -3.38 -43.79
CA TYR A 486 -16.60 -2.85 -45.15
C TYR A 486 -17.44 -1.59 -45.30
N PRO A 487 -16.98 -0.54 -46.04
CA PRO A 487 -17.72 0.71 -46.24
C PRO A 487 -19.14 0.53 -46.80
N SER A 488 -19.36 -0.50 -47.60
CA SER A 488 -20.63 -0.81 -48.25
C SER A 488 -21.64 -1.53 -47.35
N HIS A 489 -21.24 -1.98 -46.16
CA HIS A 489 -22.11 -2.78 -45.30
C HIS A 489 -23.14 -1.92 -44.55
N GLU A 490 -24.36 -2.45 -44.35
CA GLU A 490 -25.45 -1.73 -43.66
C GLU A 490 -25.04 -1.30 -42.23
N SER A 491 -24.37 -2.19 -41.50
CA SER A 491 -23.84 -1.90 -40.16
C SER A 491 -22.87 -0.71 -40.10
N THR A 492 -22.21 -0.40 -41.23
CA THR A 492 -21.29 0.72 -41.34
C THR A 492 -22.00 2.08 -41.32
N LYS A 493 -23.27 2.13 -41.73
CA LYS A 493 -24.08 3.34 -41.62
C LYS A 493 -24.30 3.73 -40.16
N ALA A 494 -24.69 2.77 -39.30
CA ALA A 494 -24.86 2.99 -37.88
C ALA A 494 -23.53 3.38 -37.21
N LEU A 495 -22.43 2.74 -37.61
CA LEU A 495 -21.09 3.03 -37.10
C LEU A 495 -20.64 4.45 -37.48
N ASN A 496 -20.89 4.91 -38.72
CA ASN A 496 -20.45 6.22 -39.20
C ASN A 496 -21.13 7.38 -38.46
N VAL A 497 -22.29 7.17 -37.86
CA VAL A 497 -22.96 8.17 -36.97
C VAL A 497 -22.14 8.42 -35.71
N LEU A 498 -21.38 7.43 -35.25
CA LEU A 498 -20.58 7.49 -34.01
C LEU A 498 -19.14 7.97 -34.25
N LEU A 499 -18.70 7.98 -35.50
CA LEU A 499 -17.33 8.31 -35.87
C LEU A 499 -17.20 9.77 -36.36
N LYS A 500 -16.12 10.43 -35.93
CA LYS A 500 -15.74 11.76 -36.48
C LYS A 500 -15.42 11.69 -37.97
N ASN A 501 -14.72 10.63 -38.38
CA ASN A 501 -14.38 10.36 -39.77
C ASN A 501 -15.00 9.04 -40.18
N PRO A 502 -15.87 9.02 -41.20
CA PRO A 502 -16.50 7.81 -41.70
C PRO A 502 -15.50 6.73 -42.13
N VAL A 503 -15.94 5.50 -42.13
CA VAL A 503 -15.18 4.35 -42.65
C VAL A 503 -15.19 4.43 -44.19
N THR A 504 -14.03 4.72 -44.79
CA THR A 504 -13.81 4.83 -46.23
C THR A 504 -13.07 3.66 -46.85
N LYS A 505 -12.45 2.82 -46.01
CA LYS A 505 -11.71 1.60 -46.37
C LYS A 505 -12.02 0.49 -45.39
N GLU A 506 -11.66 -0.72 -45.73
CA GLU A 506 -11.80 -1.87 -44.85
C GLU A 506 -11.03 -1.65 -43.55
N ASN A 507 -11.65 -1.97 -42.41
CA ASN A 507 -11.07 -1.93 -41.08
C ASN A 507 -11.51 -3.17 -40.30
N THR A 508 -10.66 -3.62 -39.37
CA THR A 508 -11.09 -4.60 -38.38
C THR A 508 -11.82 -3.89 -37.23
N LEU A 509 -12.58 -4.62 -36.41
CA LEU A 509 -13.18 -4.05 -35.20
C LEU A 509 -12.07 -3.55 -34.23
N GLU A 510 -10.91 -4.23 -34.19
CA GLU A 510 -9.75 -3.78 -33.43
C GLU A 510 -9.26 -2.41 -33.91
N ASP A 511 -9.15 -2.16 -35.23
CA ASP A 511 -8.74 -0.87 -35.77
C ASP A 511 -9.73 0.25 -35.43
N LEU A 512 -11.00 -0.07 -35.35
CA LEU A 512 -12.03 0.88 -34.93
C LEU A 512 -11.91 1.25 -33.45
N ILE A 513 -11.63 0.29 -32.55
CA ILE A 513 -11.42 0.56 -31.12
C ILE A 513 -10.17 1.42 -30.90
N ARG A 514 -9.14 1.34 -31.75
CA ARG A 514 -7.96 2.22 -31.67
C ARG A 514 -8.27 3.69 -31.85
N ARG A 515 -9.41 4.04 -32.46
CA ARG A 515 -9.82 5.44 -32.64
C ARG A 515 -10.17 6.07 -31.29
N PRO A 516 -9.71 7.31 -30.98
CA PRO A 516 -9.95 7.94 -29.68
C PRO A 516 -11.43 8.07 -29.29
N GLU A 517 -12.29 8.34 -30.26
CA GLU A 517 -13.72 8.52 -30.06
C GLU A 517 -14.51 7.22 -29.86
N MET A 518 -13.95 6.07 -30.21
CA MET A 518 -14.61 4.77 -30.11
C MET A 518 -14.23 4.05 -28.82
N THR A 519 -15.23 3.54 -28.08
CA THR A 519 -15.03 2.63 -26.96
C THR A 519 -15.49 1.23 -27.35
N TYR A 520 -14.98 0.22 -26.63
CA TYR A 520 -15.46 -1.16 -26.81
C TYR A 520 -16.98 -1.24 -26.60
N GLN A 521 -17.49 -0.63 -25.53
CA GLN A 521 -18.90 -0.66 -25.20
C GLN A 521 -19.76 0.02 -26.27
N THR A 522 -19.34 1.17 -26.81
CA THR A 522 -20.05 1.88 -27.86
C THR A 522 -20.10 1.06 -29.15
N LEU A 523 -18.98 0.41 -29.52
CA LEU A 523 -18.90 -0.43 -30.69
C LEU A 523 -19.84 -1.65 -30.58
N MET A 524 -19.91 -2.27 -29.40
CA MET A 524 -20.76 -3.45 -29.15
C MET A 524 -22.26 -3.15 -29.05
N GLN A 525 -22.67 -1.88 -29.03
CA GLN A 525 -24.10 -1.50 -29.16
C GLN A 525 -24.63 -1.71 -30.58
N ILE A 526 -23.77 -1.83 -31.58
CA ILE A 526 -24.16 -2.16 -32.95
C ILE A 526 -24.36 -3.67 -33.02
N GLU A 527 -25.57 -4.13 -33.21
CA GLU A 527 -25.97 -5.54 -33.18
C GLU A 527 -25.09 -6.46 -34.04
N ALA A 528 -24.70 -5.99 -35.23
CA ALA A 528 -23.82 -6.74 -36.12
C ALA A 528 -22.40 -7.00 -35.59
N PHE A 529 -21.96 -6.26 -34.56
CA PHE A 529 -20.61 -6.35 -33.97
C PHE A 529 -20.60 -7.01 -32.58
N GLY A 530 -21.78 -7.17 -31.96
CA GLY A 530 -21.94 -7.84 -30.68
C GLY A 530 -21.91 -9.37 -30.77
N PRO A 531 -22.17 -10.03 -29.64
CA PRO A 531 -22.46 -9.43 -28.33
C PRO A 531 -21.21 -8.93 -27.59
N ALA A 532 -21.40 -7.98 -26.65
CA ALA A 532 -20.34 -7.55 -25.75
C ALA A 532 -20.02 -8.65 -24.74
N LEU A 533 -18.78 -8.64 -24.23
CA LEU A 533 -18.39 -9.46 -23.10
C LEU A 533 -19.23 -9.11 -21.86
N GLN A 534 -19.78 -10.12 -21.19
CA GLN A 534 -20.50 -9.95 -19.93
C GLN A 534 -19.57 -9.57 -18.78
N ASN A 535 -18.35 -10.10 -18.79
CA ASN A 535 -17.32 -9.75 -17.80
C ASN A 535 -16.78 -8.34 -18.10
N LYS A 536 -17.22 -7.36 -17.30
CA LYS A 536 -16.84 -5.94 -17.47
C LYS A 536 -15.34 -5.72 -17.34
N GLN A 537 -14.67 -6.45 -16.44
CA GLN A 537 -13.22 -6.35 -16.25
C GLN A 537 -12.45 -6.86 -17.50
N ALA A 538 -12.93 -7.94 -18.11
CA ALA A 538 -12.35 -8.44 -19.35
C ALA A 538 -12.58 -7.45 -20.52
N ALA A 539 -13.78 -6.89 -20.63
CA ALA A 539 -14.11 -5.88 -21.65
C ALA A 539 -13.22 -4.63 -21.54
N GLU A 540 -12.99 -4.14 -20.32
CA GLU A 540 -12.10 -3.01 -20.07
C GLU A 540 -10.64 -3.35 -20.47
N GLN A 541 -10.16 -4.55 -20.13
CA GLN A 541 -8.83 -4.99 -20.53
C GLN A 541 -8.67 -5.08 -22.05
N VAL A 542 -9.66 -5.59 -22.77
CA VAL A 542 -9.65 -5.62 -24.24
C VAL A 542 -9.47 -4.21 -24.80
N GLU A 543 -10.27 -3.24 -24.35
CA GLU A 543 -10.15 -1.85 -24.81
C GLU A 543 -8.79 -1.24 -24.52
N ILE A 544 -8.31 -1.35 -23.27
CA ILE A 544 -7.03 -0.76 -22.84
C ILE A 544 -5.85 -1.39 -23.60
N GLN A 545 -5.82 -2.72 -23.72
CA GLN A 545 -4.74 -3.41 -24.43
C GLN A 545 -4.69 -3.03 -25.91
N ILE A 546 -5.83 -2.79 -26.56
CA ILE A 546 -5.89 -2.35 -27.95
C ILE A 546 -5.44 -0.90 -28.10
N LYS A 547 -5.99 0.01 -27.29
CA LYS A 547 -5.69 1.45 -27.40
C LYS A 547 -4.26 1.82 -27.04
N TYR A 548 -3.69 1.12 -26.08
CA TYR A 548 -2.36 1.42 -25.56
C TYR A 548 -1.26 0.46 -26.02
N ALA A 549 -1.57 -0.45 -26.97
CA ALA A 549 -0.62 -1.49 -27.43
C ALA A 549 0.77 -0.96 -27.77
N GLY A 550 0.88 0.10 -28.58
CA GLY A 550 2.16 0.65 -29.01
C GLY A 550 2.95 1.34 -27.88
N TYR A 551 2.27 1.87 -26.86
CA TYR A 551 2.92 2.45 -25.70
C TYR A 551 3.43 1.37 -24.74
N ILE A 552 2.63 0.31 -24.57
CA ILE A 552 2.97 -0.85 -23.74
C ILE A 552 4.19 -1.54 -24.30
N GLU A 553 4.25 -1.78 -25.61
CA GLU A 553 5.39 -2.44 -26.25
C GLU A 553 6.67 -1.62 -26.10
N ARG A 554 6.62 -0.31 -26.32
CA ARG A 554 7.78 0.57 -26.10
C ARG A 554 8.29 0.52 -24.66
N GLN A 555 7.39 0.49 -23.65
CA GLN A 555 7.81 0.34 -22.26
C GLN A 555 8.47 -1.02 -21.98
N LYS A 556 7.95 -2.10 -22.56
CA LYS A 556 8.58 -3.43 -22.45
C LYS A 556 9.99 -3.45 -23.03
N ASP A 557 10.20 -2.83 -24.19
CA ASP A 557 11.52 -2.70 -24.81
C ASP A 557 12.50 -1.89 -23.94
N GLU A 558 12.00 -0.81 -23.33
CA GLU A 558 12.79 0.00 -22.39
C GLU A 558 13.18 -0.81 -21.15
N ILE A 559 12.25 -1.54 -20.56
CA ILE A 559 12.49 -2.44 -19.43
C ILE A 559 13.55 -3.49 -19.80
N ALA A 560 13.39 -4.15 -20.95
CA ALA A 560 14.34 -5.16 -21.39
C ALA A 560 15.77 -4.62 -21.54
N LYS A 561 15.94 -3.37 -21.99
CA LYS A 561 17.23 -2.68 -22.06
C LYS A 561 17.79 -2.37 -20.66
N THR A 562 16.93 -1.88 -19.76
CA THR A 562 17.32 -1.52 -18.39
C THR A 562 17.73 -2.75 -17.59
N LEU A 563 16.95 -3.84 -17.65
CA LEU A 563 17.22 -5.07 -16.91
C LEU A 563 18.56 -5.74 -17.26
N ARG A 564 19.06 -5.56 -18.48
CA ARG A 564 20.38 -6.11 -18.86
C ARG A 564 21.53 -5.58 -17.98
N ASN A 565 21.41 -4.35 -17.50
CA ASN A 565 22.42 -3.72 -16.64
C ASN A 565 22.03 -3.75 -15.16
N GLU A 566 20.74 -3.67 -14.85
CA GLU A 566 20.24 -3.57 -13.46
C GLU A 566 20.52 -4.81 -12.61
N ASN A 567 20.42 -5.99 -13.21
CA ASN A 567 20.61 -7.28 -12.52
C ASN A 567 22.08 -7.68 -12.37
N THR A 568 23.03 -6.85 -12.80
CA THR A 568 24.45 -7.11 -12.57
C THR A 568 24.73 -7.10 -11.07
N LEU A 569 25.12 -8.24 -10.52
CA LEU A 569 25.40 -8.40 -9.11
C LEU A 569 26.69 -7.69 -8.70
N ILE A 570 26.68 -7.12 -7.51
CA ILE A 570 27.85 -6.59 -6.81
C ILE A 570 28.21 -7.58 -5.70
N PRO A 571 29.46 -8.07 -5.60
CA PRO A 571 29.86 -8.95 -4.50
C PRO A 571 29.58 -8.31 -3.13
N MET A 572 29.09 -9.09 -2.16
CA MET A 572 28.70 -8.56 -0.84
C MET A 572 29.86 -7.90 -0.09
N ASP A 573 31.09 -8.41 -0.25
CA ASP A 573 32.30 -7.90 0.39
C ASP A 573 33.08 -6.92 -0.49
N PHE A 574 32.42 -6.35 -1.52
CA PHE A 574 33.08 -5.46 -2.46
C PHE A 574 33.52 -4.16 -1.79
N ASP A 575 34.80 -3.82 -1.95
CA ASP A 575 35.37 -2.56 -1.44
C ASP A 575 35.27 -1.46 -2.50
N PHE A 576 34.30 -0.57 -2.32
CA PHE A 576 34.03 0.54 -3.25
C PHE A 576 35.15 1.57 -3.31
N SER A 577 36.06 1.61 -2.33
CA SER A 577 37.21 2.53 -2.31
C SER A 577 38.25 2.22 -3.42
N GLN A 578 38.23 1.01 -3.97
CA GLN A 578 39.12 0.60 -5.05
C GLN A 578 38.78 1.21 -6.41
N ILE A 579 37.60 1.82 -6.55
CA ILE A 579 37.17 2.44 -7.81
C ILE A 579 37.71 3.86 -7.91
N SER A 580 38.71 4.05 -8.73
CA SER A 580 39.23 5.39 -9.01
C SER A 580 38.18 6.24 -9.75
N GLY A 581 37.96 7.48 -9.29
CA GLY A 581 37.01 8.42 -9.88
C GLY A 581 35.64 8.51 -9.15
N LEU A 582 35.40 7.67 -8.14
CA LEU A 582 34.29 7.88 -7.22
C LEU A 582 34.67 8.94 -6.18
N SER A 583 33.71 9.83 -5.86
CA SER A 583 33.89 10.79 -4.75
C SER A 583 33.81 10.05 -3.40
N ASN A 584 34.43 10.63 -2.37
CA ASN A 584 34.36 10.08 -1.00
C ASN A 584 32.92 9.94 -0.50
N GLU A 585 32.02 10.85 -0.89
CA GLU A 585 30.60 10.78 -0.56
C GLU A 585 29.92 9.56 -1.20
N VAL A 586 30.22 9.30 -2.46
CA VAL A 586 29.68 8.14 -3.20
C VAL A 586 30.19 6.83 -2.59
N VAL A 587 31.47 6.76 -2.30
CA VAL A 587 32.07 5.58 -1.64
C VAL A 587 31.42 5.33 -0.28
N ALA A 588 31.28 6.38 0.56
CA ALA A 588 30.64 6.25 1.86
C ALA A 588 29.18 5.76 1.75
N LYS A 589 28.39 6.30 0.81
CA LYS A 589 27.00 5.87 0.59
C LYS A 589 26.89 4.42 0.09
N LEU A 590 27.73 4.01 -0.84
CA LEU A 590 27.76 2.64 -1.35
C LEU A 590 28.19 1.66 -0.25
N THR A 591 29.15 2.03 0.59
CA THR A 591 29.62 1.21 1.71
C THR A 591 28.58 1.08 2.82
N ASP A 592 27.84 2.16 3.12
CA ASP A 592 26.74 2.15 4.11
C ASP A 592 25.55 1.32 3.65
N THR A 593 25.13 1.48 2.39
CA THR A 593 23.93 0.83 1.84
C THR A 593 24.20 -0.62 1.37
N ARG A 594 25.41 -0.90 0.91
CA ARG A 594 25.85 -2.20 0.32
C ARG A 594 24.84 -2.74 -0.69
N PRO A 595 24.64 -2.05 -1.82
CA PRO A 595 23.66 -2.46 -2.83
C PRO A 595 24.09 -3.80 -3.47
N GLU A 596 23.14 -4.73 -3.59
CA GLU A 596 23.40 -6.07 -4.15
C GLU A 596 23.55 -6.07 -5.68
N THR A 597 23.03 -5.01 -6.36
CA THR A 597 23.08 -4.90 -7.82
C THR A 597 23.44 -3.48 -8.28
N ILE A 598 23.90 -3.38 -9.52
CA ILE A 598 24.18 -2.09 -10.19
C ILE A 598 22.92 -1.20 -10.24
N GLY A 599 21.75 -1.78 -10.49
CA GLY A 599 20.50 -1.02 -10.48
C GLY A 599 20.18 -0.44 -9.11
N LYS A 600 20.37 -1.20 -8.02
CA LYS A 600 20.21 -0.70 -6.64
C LYS A 600 21.21 0.43 -6.35
N ALA A 601 22.47 0.27 -6.75
CA ALA A 601 23.47 1.31 -6.58
C ALA A 601 23.06 2.64 -7.24
N GLY A 602 22.49 2.57 -8.45
CA GLY A 602 22.04 3.74 -9.20
C GLY A 602 20.83 4.48 -8.57
N ARG A 603 20.06 3.82 -7.71
CA ARG A 603 18.89 4.41 -7.03
C ARG A 603 19.22 5.07 -5.69
N ILE A 604 20.43 4.87 -5.16
CA ILE A 604 20.86 5.51 -3.91
C ILE A 604 20.95 7.04 -4.14
N SER A 605 20.30 7.80 -3.27
CA SER A 605 20.27 9.28 -3.36
C SER A 605 21.67 9.87 -3.38
N GLY A 606 21.99 10.62 -4.44
CA GLY A 606 23.31 11.24 -4.65
C GLY A 606 24.33 10.38 -5.40
N ILE A 607 23.96 9.17 -5.85
CA ILE A 607 24.74 8.39 -6.80
C ILE A 607 24.38 8.87 -8.22
N THR A 608 25.38 9.30 -8.97
CA THR A 608 25.19 9.78 -10.34
C THR A 608 25.29 8.65 -11.38
N PRO A 609 24.67 8.80 -12.57
CA PRO A 609 24.84 7.82 -13.66
C PRO A 609 26.30 7.58 -14.03
N ALA A 610 27.17 8.60 -13.88
CA ALA A 610 28.61 8.47 -14.11
C ALA A 610 29.26 7.54 -13.07
N ALA A 611 28.90 7.66 -11.79
CA ALA A 611 29.39 6.78 -10.74
C ALA A 611 28.95 5.32 -10.98
N VAL A 612 27.71 5.10 -11.39
CA VAL A 612 27.19 3.77 -11.77
C VAL A 612 27.96 3.18 -12.94
N SER A 613 28.26 3.99 -13.94
CA SER A 613 29.04 3.58 -15.10
C SER A 613 30.48 3.17 -14.72
N LEU A 614 31.13 3.93 -13.82
CA LEU A 614 32.46 3.61 -13.30
C LEU A 614 32.44 2.26 -12.54
N LEU A 615 31.44 2.04 -11.68
CA LEU A 615 31.26 0.78 -10.95
C LEU A 615 31.08 -0.39 -11.92
N LEU A 616 30.21 -0.25 -12.93
CA LEU A 616 29.97 -1.29 -13.94
C LEU A 616 31.23 -1.61 -14.74
N VAL A 617 31.97 -0.59 -15.19
CA VAL A 617 33.22 -0.75 -15.93
C VAL A 617 34.28 -1.46 -15.07
N TYR A 618 34.38 -1.08 -13.79
CA TYR A 618 35.33 -1.70 -12.86
C TYR A 618 35.03 -3.18 -12.67
N LEU A 619 33.78 -3.52 -12.34
CA LEU A 619 33.33 -4.92 -12.17
C LEU A 619 33.59 -5.75 -13.42
N LYS A 620 33.31 -5.20 -14.60
CA LYS A 620 33.57 -5.85 -15.90
C LYS A 620 35.06 -6.09 -16.12
N LYS A 621 35.91 -5.09 -15.88
CA LYS A 621 37.36 -5.14 -16.09
C LYS A 621 38.03 -6.17 -15.20
N HIS A 622 37.55 -6.37 -13.99
CA HIS A 622 38.11 -7.27 -13.00
C HIS A 622 37.47 -8.68 -12.99
N GLY A 623 36.58 -8.98 -13.96
CA GLY A 623 35.93 -10.28 -14.06
C GLY A 623 34.97 -10.60 -12.90
N LEU A 624 34.52 -9.56 -12.16
CA LEU A 624 33.63 -9.67 -11.01
C LEU A 624 32.14 -9.66 -11.39
N LEU A 625 31.83 -9.66 -12.68
CA LEU A 625 30.46 -9.81 -13.15
C LEU A 625 30.00 -11.25 -12.88
N VAL A 626 29.31 -11.47 -11.78
CA VAL A 626 28.58 -12.71 -11.56
C VAL A 626 27.33 -12.64 -12.44
N GLY A 627 27.20 -13.58 -13.40
CA GLY A 627 26.04 -13.66 -14.28
C GLY A 627 24.74 -13.74 -13.52
N SER A 628 23.63 -13.34 -14.15
CA SER A 628 22.29 -13.48 -13.60
C SER A 628 22.07 -14.91 -13.09
N SER A 629 21.25 -15.09 -12.07
CA SER A 629 20.99 -16.33 -11.31
C SER A 629 20.76 -17.63 -12.12
N ASN A 630 20.70 -17.56 -13.45
CA ASN A 630 20.63 -18.72 -14.35
C ASN A 630 21.99 -19.39 -14.66
N ASP A 631 23.11 -18.72 -14.38
CA ASP A 631 24.46 -19.30 -14.67
C ASP A 631 25.10 -20.02 -13.47
N GLN A 632 24.56 -19.83 -12.25
CA GLN A 632 25.07 -20.53 -11.06
C GLN A 632 24.82 -22.07 -11.08
N LYS A 633 23.89 -22.56 -11.90
CA LYS A 633 23.67 -24.02 -12.08
C LYS A 633 24.67 -24.71 -12.99
N LYS A 634 25.56 -23.97 -13.65
CA LYS A 634 26.58 -24.56 -14.57
C LYS A 634 28.02 -24.65 -14.01
N VAL A 635 28.27 -24.12 -12.81
CA VAL A 635 29.62 -24.11 -12.20
C VAL A 635 29.76 -25.12 -11.04
N SER A 636 28.66 -25.81 -10.68
CA SER A 636 28.67 -26.89 -9.67
C SER A 636 28.28 -28.27 -10.27
N ALA A 637 28.78 -28.57 -11.46
CA ALA A 637 28.76 -29.93 -12.04
C ALA A 637 30.20 -30.43 -12.30
#